data_0c70ed29ed5de6700ef4b6f3da34aea1
#
_entry.id   0c70ed29ed5de6700ef4b6f3da34aea1
#
_cell.length_a   1.000
_cell.length_b   1.000
_cell.length_c   1.000
_cell.angle_alpha   90.00
_cell.angle_beta   90.00
_cell.angle_gamma   90.00
#
_symmetry.space_group_name_H-M   'P 1'
#
loop_
_entity.id
_entity.type
_entity.pdbx_description
1 polymer ?
#
loop_
_entity_poly.entity_id
_entity_poly.type
_entity_poly.pdbx_seq_one_letter_code
_entity_poly.pdbx_strand_id
1 'polypeptide(L)'
;MERISRVRAVVLLVIFGLIISFFSMKLFSLQIIETDGNTDNTTTFTTLTRVKAARGDILDRNGNILVGNRASYDLVFNHYVITSSDNTNESLYKLIKKCQELGVAYNDHLPITATRPFEYTLDEYSTAWRGYFQKYLSERSIDSDITAPLLMENLRDRYDIPDEWTAEEARAVIGLRYEFDLRGVANLSNYVFIQDVSDENLSAIKELNTPGLMVESSTVREYHTKYAAHILGTMGAMDSDDWAKYQELGYAMDAVIGQSGFEAAFEEYLHGTDGTRVDVVDKNGTIISQYYANVRDEDGNIIGVDSPKAGNNVETTLDLNLQIAAEDALADVILWLQNPETNEEEAGRDVEGAAVVVMQVKTGEVLACASYPTYNPITYNEDYDQILEQDFNPLFNRAFHAAYPPGSSYKPCTLIAAMTTGKYEVGEIIKDEGVYRKYEDQGFAPKCLVYTNYRITHGDIDAQKALEVSCNYFFYELGDRISSQALDDTAKALGLGEPTGIELDETLGYRANEETKKLLYAGTINAGFYTGNRILASIGQDENRFTPMQMAVYTSTLANQGKRMKATFLSRVVSSDYSSLVYENEPKLVSTLEISDDVYKTYVEGMKQVISGTQGTARETMRGLDVAVAAKTGTAQTGMQGSDHGAFICFAPADDPEIAIVVYGEKAAHGSTLGQVAKAIIEVYFDGDDEIGEVAYVENAMG
;
A
#
# COMPACT_ATOMS: atom_id res chain seq x y z
N MET A 1 17.03 18.94 71.07
CA MET A 1 17.01 18.62 69.63
C MET A 1 17.76 17.31 69.24
N GLU A 2 18.81 16.97 69.94
CA GLU A 2 19.59 15.73 69.66
C GLU A 2 18.84 14.40 69.87
N ARG A 3 17.92 14.29 70.82
CA ARG A 3 17.15 13.08 71.11
C ARG A 3 16.16 12.73 69.98
N ILE A 4 15.63 13.69 69.24
CA ILE A 4 14.68 13.48 68.11
C ILE A 4 15.45 13.03 66.92
N SER A 5 16.69 13.43 66.74
CA SER A 5 17.57 13.01 65.61
C SER A 5 17.97 11.52 65.76
N ARG A 6 18.29 11.05 66.96
CA ARG A 6 18.65 9.64 67.23
C ARG A 6 17.47 8.69 67.04
N VAL A 7 16.27 9.08 67.45
CA VAL A 7 15.06 8.26 67.23
C VAL A 7 14.76 8.14 65.72
N ARG A 8 14.86 9.23 64.96
CA ARG A 8 14.67 9.19 63.49
C ARG A 8 15.73 8.32 62.82
N ALA A 9 16.98 8.38 63.24
CA ALA A 9 18.05 7.53 62.69
C ALA A 9 17.81 6.04 62.97
N VAL A 10 17.34 5.70 64.20
CA VAL A 10 17.00 4.32 64.56
C VAL A 10 15.79 3.84 63.78
N VAL A 11 14.74 4.65 63.59
CA VAL A 11 13.58 4.29 62.78
C VAL A 11 13.96 4.06 61.34
N LEU A 12 14.80 4.92 60.76
CA LEU A 12 15.32 4.72 59.39
C LEU A 12 16.15 3.45 59.27
N LEU A 13 17.00 3.11 60.23
CA LEU A 13 17.77 1.86 60.23
C LEU A 13 16.88 0.63 60.32
N VAL A 14 15.80 0.68 61.12
CA VAL A 14 14.83 -0.42 61.22
C VAL A 14 14.07 -0.59 59.91
N ILE A 15 13.62 0.50 59.29
CA ILE A 15 12.96 0.44 57.97
C ILE A 15 13.91 -0.11 56.90
N PHE A 16 15.17 0.32 56.88
CA PHE A 16 16.17 -0.18 55.94
C PHE A 16 16.46 -1.66 56.18
N GLY A 17 16.54 -2.09 57.44
CA GLY A 17 16.70 -3.50 57.82
C GLY A 17 15.50 -4.37 57.38
N LEU A 18 14.29 -3.86 57.49
CA LEU A 18 13.07 -4.54 57.03
C LEU A 18 13.03 -4.66 55.50
N ILE A 19 13.43 -3.61 54.77
CA ILE A 19 13.52 -3.60 53.33
C ILE A 19 14.57 -4.61 52.87
N ILE A 20 15.76 -4.64 53.46
CA ILE A 20 16.81 -5.60 53.13
C ILE A 20 16.36 -7.02 53.44
N SER A 21 15.69 -7.25 54.60
CA SER A 21 15.15 -8.57 54.96
C SER A 21 14.07 -9.02 53.97
N PHE A 22 13.20 -8.13 53.54
CA PHE A 22 12.18 -8.43 52.51
C PHE A 22 12.81 -8.76 51.16
N PHE A 23 13.79 -7.97 50.72
CA PHE A 23 14.53 -8.27 49.50
C PHE A 23 15.32 -9.59 49.59
N SER A 24 15.99 -9.84 50.72
CA SER A 24 16.71 -11.11 50.95
C SER A 24 15.77 -12.29 50.98
N MET A 25 14.57 -12.14 51.56
CA MET A 25 13.55 -13.21 51.57
C MET A 25 12.95 -13.44 50.20
N LYS A 26 12.75 -12.38 49.39
CA LYS A 26 12.34 -12.47 48.00
C LYS A 26 13.41 -13.10 47.12
N LEU A 27 14.69 -12.72 47.30
CA LEU A 27 15.83 -13.36 46.63
C LEU A 27 15.96 -14.82 46.98
N PHE A 28 15.82 -15.18 48.27
CA PHE A 28 15.84 -16.53 48.75
C PHE A 28 14.67 -17.37 48.20
N SER A 29 13.46 -16.79 48.13
CA SER A 29 12.31 -17.42 47.49
C SER A 29 12.54 -17.69 46.02
N LEU A 30 13.07 -16.71 45.28
CA LEU A 30 13.39 -16.84 43.84
C LEU A 30 14.55 -17.83 43.57
N GLN A 31 15.54 -17.92 44.46
CA GLN A 31 16.73 -18.74 44.24
C GLN A 31 16.63 -20.16 44.81
N ILE A 32 15.78 -20.41 45.80
CA ILE A 32 15.79 -21.69 46.55
C ILE A 32 14.42 -22.38 46.62
N ILE A 33 13.30 -21.64 46.64
CA ILE A 33 11.96 -22.25 46.75
C ILE A 33 11.34 -22.58 45.39
N GLU A 34 11.74 -21.88 44.31
CA GLU A 34 11.32 -22.24 42.95
C GLU A 34 12.20 -23.28 42.29
N THR A 35 13.24 -23.79 42.98
CA THR A 35 14.03 -24.95 42.56
C THR A 35 13.47 -26.20 43.22
N ASP A 36 12.42 -26.79 42.67
CA ASP A 36 11.97 -28.11 43.04
C ASP A 36 13.03 -29.16 42.65
N GLY A 37 13.41 -29.89 43.70
CA GLY A 37 14.40 -30.88 43.75
C GLY A 37 14.63 -31.81 42.57
N ASN A 38 15.72 -31.54 41.87
CA ASN A 38 16.53 -32.60 41.28
C ASN A 38 18.00 -32.16 41.29
N THR A 39 18.79 -32.77 42.13
CA THR A 39 20.22 -32.51 42.28
C THR A 39 21.01 -33.24 41.20
N ASP A 40 20.96 -32.69 39.97
CA ASP A 40 22.03 -32.83 39.02
C ASP A 40 22.61 -31.44 38.76
N ASN A 41 23.93 -31.29 38.94
CA ASN A 41 24.68 -30.06 38.73
C ASN A 41 24.74 -29.66 37.25
N THR A 42 23.58 -29.50 36.61
CA THR A 42 23.48 -28.92 35.26
C THR A 42 23.20 -27.44 35.40
N THR A 43 24.20 -26.63 35.09
CA THR A 43 23.99 -25.16 34.91
C THR A 43 22.98 -24.97 33.77
N THR A 44 21.79 -24.51 34.11
CA THR A 44 20.76 -24.21 33.10
C THR A 44 20.65 -22.70 32.91
N PHE A 45 20.44 -22.28 31.67
CA PHE A 45 20.15 -20.89 31.32
C PHE A 45 18.67 -20.80 30.95
N THR A 46 17.97 -19.80 31.48
CA THR A 46 16.60 -19.50 31.12
C THR A 46 16.58 -18.25 30.29
N THR A 47 16.10 -18.34 29.07
CA THR A 47 15.94 -17.21 28.14
C THR A 47 14.48 -16.98 27.81
N LEU A 48 14.08 -15.72 27.71
CA LEU A 48 12.78 -15.32 27.18
C LEU A 48 12.95 -15.08 25.70
N THR A 49 12.20 -15.81 24.90
CA THR A 49 12.22 -15.69 23.44
C THR A 49 10.87 -15.18 22.98
N ARG A 50 10.86 -14.06 22.24
CA ARG A 50 9.66 -13.56 21.58
C ARG A 50 9.35 -14.48 20.40
N VAL A 51 8.13 -14.98 20.34
CA VAL A 51 7.62 -15.81 19.23
C VAL A 51 6.68 -14.97 18.42
N LYS A 52 7.05 -14.71 17.18
CA LYS A 52 6.25 -13.91 16.26
C LYS A 52 4.92 -14.59 15.98
N ALA A 53 3.86 -13.81 15.93
CA ALA A 53 2.56 -14.27 15.45
C ALA A 53 2.56 -14.42 13.93
N ALA A 54 1.82 -15.38 13.41
CA ALA A 54 1.53 -15.43 11.98
C ALA A 54 0.63 -14.26 11.60
N ARG A 55 0.89 -13.62 10.48
CA ARG A 55 0.07 -12.55 9.94
C ARG A 55 -1.21 -13.13 9.32
N GLY A 56 -2.33 -12.40 9.35
CA GLY A 56 -3.57 -12.83 8.70
C GLY A 56 -3.45 -12.85 7.18
N ASP A 57 -4.30 -13.62 6.52
CA ASP A 57 -4.36 -13.70 5.07
C ASP A 57 -5.17 -12.54 4.47
N ILE A 58 -4.86 -12.17 3.23
CA ILE A 58 -5.65 -11.21 2.43
C ILE A 58 -6.31 -12.00 1.31
N LEU A 59 -7.65 -11.94 1.24
CA LEU A 59 -8.45 -12.67 0.28
C LEU A 59 -9.22 -11.72 -0.64
N ASP A 60 -9.52 -12.20 -1.84
CA ASP A 60 -10.49 -11.57 -2.72
C ASP A 60 -11.94 -11.81 -2.23
N ARG A 61 -12.92 -11.21 -2.92
CA ARG A 61 -14.35 -11.39 -2.59
C ARG A 61 -14.89 -12.82 -2.77
N ASN A 62 -14.17 -13.65 -3.53
CA ASN A 62 -14.53 -15.03 -3.85
C ASN A 62 -13.86 -16.03 -2.91
N GLY A 63 -13.03 -15.54 -1.95
CA GLY A 63 -12.31 -16.36 -0.99
C GLY A 63 -10.96 -16.88 -1.49
N ASN A 64 -10.46 -16.39 -2.63
CA ASN A 64 -9.11 -16.72 -3.11
C ASN A 64 -8.08 -15.97 -2.28
N ILE A 65 -7.07 -16.68 -1.77
CA ILE A 65 -5.97 -16.07 -1.03
C ILE A 65 -5.08 -15.31 -2.02
N LEU A 66 -5.00 -13.99 -1.86
CA LEU A 66 -4.13 -13.12 -2.66
C LEU A 66 -2.74 -13.01 -2.03
N VAL A 67 -2.70 -12.89 -0.70
CA VAL A 67 -1.47 -12.83 0.09
C VAL A 67 -1.67 -13.69 1.33
N GLY A 68 -0.80 -14.66 1.52
CA GLY A 68 -0.85 -15.61 2.63
C GLY A 68 0.50 -15.76 3.33
N ASN A 69 0.65 -16.86 4.07
CA ASN A 69 1.88 -17.17 4.74
C ASN A 69 2.30 -18.59 4.42
N ARG A 70 3.56 -18.77 4.08
CA ARG A 70 4.21 -20.07 3.93
C ARG A 70 4.99 -20.41 5.21
N ALA A 71 4.86 -21.63 5.69
CA ALA A 71 5.71 -22.12 6.77
C ALA A 71 7.19 -22.11 6.35
N SER A 72 8.05 -21.71 7.26
CA SER A 72 9.48 -21.56 7.05
C SER A 72 10.27 -21.93 8.30
N TYR A 73 11.58 -22.01 8.17
CA TYR A 73 12.51 -22.22 9.27
C TYR A 73 13.58 -21.13 9.25
N ASP A 74 13.80 -20.54 10.43
CA ASP A 74 14.89 -19.62 10.66
C ASP A 74 16.00 -20.28 11.48
N LEU A 75 17.24 -19.95 11.17
CA LEU A 75 18.39 -20.30 12.01
C LEU A 75 18.68 -19.14 12.95
N VAL A 76 18.54 -19.40 14.22
CA VAL A 76 18.60 -18.38 15.28
C VAL A 76 19.69 -18.73 16.29
N PHE A 77 20.48 -17.74 16.72
CA PHE A 77 21.47 -17.92 17.77
C PHE A 77 20.94 -17.57 19.16
N ASN A 78 21.10 -18.48 20.10
CA ASN A 78 21.12 -18.13 21.50
C ASN A 78 22.52 -17.60 21.85
N HIS A 79 22.62 -16.27 21.99
CA HIS A 79 23.92 -15.60 22.16
C HIS A 79 24.61 -15.96 23.51
N TYR A 80 23.88 -16.35 24.55
CA TYR A 80 24.47 -16.78 25.81
C TYR A 80 25.21 -18.11 25.67
N VAL A 81 24.66 -19.03 24.91
CA VAL A 81 25.28 -20.36 24.69
C VAL A 81 26.53 -20.23 23.84
N ILE A 82 26.45 -19.57 22.70
CA ILE A 82 27.62 -19.43 21.78
C ILE A 82 28.76 -18.64 22.42
N THR A 83 28.48 -17.59 23.17
CA THR A 83 29.53 -16.78 23.82
C THR A 83 30.14 -17.47 25.04
N SER A 84 29.49 -18.47 25.61
CA SER A 84 30.04 -19.30 26.69
C SER A 84 30.86 -20.51 26.20
N SER A 85 30.96 -20.70 24.87
CA SER A 85 31.73 -21.79 24.27
C SER A 85 33.23 -21.46 24.22
N ASP A 86 34.09 -22.45 24.51
CA ASP A 86 35.55 -22.31 24.48
C ASP A 86 36.10 -22.05 23.06
N ASN A 87 35.35 -22.42 22.00
CA ASN A 87 35.79 -22.37 20.60
C ASN A 87 34.87 -21.53 19.72
N THR A 88 34.35 -20.42 20.24
CA THR A 88 33.36 -19.58 19.56
C THR A 88 33.85 -19.15 18.16
N ASN A 89 35.03 -18.53 18.05
CA ASN A 89 35.51 -18.00 16.76
C ASN A 89 35.70 -19.10 15.71
N GLU A 90 36.26 -20.26 16.09
CA GLU A 90 36.47 -21.41 15.19
C GLU A 90 35.14 -22.00 14.72
N SER A 91 34.14 -22.07 15.61
CA SER A 91 32.80 -22.57 15.27
C SER A 91 32.09 -21.64 14.28
N LEU A 92 32.19 -20.33 14.51
CA LEU A 92 31.63 -19.32 13.61
C LEU A 92 32.34 -19.29 12.26
N TYR A 93 33.65 -19.42 12.24
CA TYR A 93 34.44 -19.50 11.02
C TYR A 93 33.99 -20.68 10.13
N LYS A 94 33.85 -21.90 10.72
CA LYS A 94 33.35 -23.07 9.99
C LYS A 94 31.94 -22.88 9.46
N LEU A 95 31.08 -22.28 10.27
CA LEU A 95 29.71 -21.97 9.86
C LEU A 95 29.67 -21.01 8.67
N ILE A 96 30.42 -19.89 8.73
CA ILE A 96 30.53 -18.91 7.63
C ILE A 96 31.05 -19.59 6.35
N LYS A 97 32.11 -20.40 6.46
CA LYS A 97 32.63 -21.14 5.30
C LYS A 97 31.57 -22.07 4.69
N LYS A 98 30.78 -22.72 5.54
CA LYS A 98 29.67 -23.58 5.05
C LYS A 98 28.59 -22.77 4.34
N CYS A 99 28.19 -21.62 4.87
CA CYS A 99 27.25 -20.72 4.18
C CYS A 99 27.78 -20.26 2.82
N GLN A 100 29.09 -19.92 2.75
CA GLN A 100 29.75 -19.57 1.48
C GLN A 100 29.77 -20.73 0.47
N GLU A 101 30.04 -21.98 0.92
CA GLU A 101 30.00 -23.17 0.09
C GLU A 101 28.60 -23.44 -0.48
N LEU A 102 27.55 -23.17 0.32
CA LEU A 102 26.15 -23.38 -0.05
C LEU A 102 25.58 -22.19 -0.82
N GLY A 103 26.28 -21.06 -0.91
CA GLY A 103 25.77 -19.82 -1.50
C GLY A 103 24.64 -19.20 -0.69
N VAL A 104 24.60 -19.44 0.63
CA VAL A 104 23.53 -18.92 1.51
C VAL A 104 23.99 -17.62 2.16
N ALA A 105 23.20 -16.58 1.99
CA ALA A 105 23.39 -15.31 2.69
C ALA A 105 23.00 -15.42 4.16
N TYR A 106 23.63 -14.65 5.02
CA TYR A 106 23.29 -14.53 6.44
C TYR A 106 23.28 -13.06 6.86
N ASN A 107 22.55 -12.75 7.92
CA ASN A 107 22.42 -11.40 8.45
C ASN A 107 23.70 -10.96 9.15
N ASP A 108 24.18 -9.77 8.83
CA ASP A 108 25.35 -9.14 9.44
C ASP A 108 25.13 -7.61 9.43
N HIS A 109 24.84 -7.04 10.59
CA HIS A 109 24.54 -5.60 10.71
C HIS A 109 25.74 -4.77 11.23
N LEU A 110 26.96 -5.29 11.20
CA LEU A 110 28.13 -4.44 11.43
C LEU A 110 28.28 -3.48 10.25
N PRO A 111 28.11 -2.15 10.44
CA PRO A 111 28.05 -1.19 9.33
C PRO A 111 29.42 -0.86 8.76
N ILE A 112 30.14 -1.89 8.31
CA ILE A 112 31.47 -1.81 7.68
C ILE A 112 31.48 -2.77 6.49
N THR A 113 32.07 -2.35 5.38
CA THR A 113 32.24 -3.16 4.17
C THR A 113 32.80 -4.56 4.47
N ALA A 114 32.34 -5.58 3.74
CA ALA A 114 32.79 -6.96 3.92
C ALA A 114 34.24 -7.19 3.45
N THR A 115 34.75 -6.35 2.54
CA THR A 115 36.08 -6.43 1.93
C THR A 115 36.85 -5.14 2.12
N ARG A 116 38.17 -5.19 1.99
CA ARG A 116 39.02 -4.00 2.00
C ARG A 116 38.87 -3.17 0.71
N PRO A 117 38.98 -1.81 0.81
CA PRO A 117 39.20 -1.02 2.03
C PRO A 117 37.96 -1.04 2.94
N PHE A 118 38.19 -1.11 4.26
CA PHE A 118 37.10 -1.06 5.24
C PHE A 118 36.57 0.37 5.35
N GLU A 119 35.33 0.56 4.99
CA GLU A 119 34.59 1.82 5.01
C GLU A 119 33.26 1.63 5.72
N TYR A 120 32.73 2.71 6.31
CA TYR A 120 31.40 2.65 6.91
C TYR A 120 30.31 2.61 5.84
N THR A 121 29.28 1.77 6.08
CA THR A 121 28.08 1.63 5.25
C THR A 121 26.83 2.14 6.00
N LEU A 122 27.01 3.12 6.90
CA LEU A 122 25.94 3.62 7.76
C LEU A 122 24.73 4.20 6.97
N ASP A 123 24.96 4.69 5.77
CA ASP A 123 23.89 5.24 4.93
C ASP A 123 22.91 4.18 4.43
N GLU A 124 23.31 2.91 4.41
CA GLU A 124 22.48 1.77 4.04
C GLU A 124 21.55 1.31 5.18
N TYR A 125 21.75 1.84 6.42
CA TYR A 125 21.02 1.42 7.61
C TYR A 125 19.96 2.45 8.04
N SER A 126 18.85 1.94 8.57
CA SER A 126 17.80 2.75 9.16
C SER A 126 18.31 3.58 10.36
N THR A 127 17.58 4.62 10.72
CA THR A 127 17.89 5.46 11.89
C THR A 127 17.99 4.63 13.17
N ALA A 128 17.15 3.62 13.34
CA ALA A 128 17.17 2.71 14.49
C ALA A 128 18.49 1.91 14.57
N TRP A 129 18.90 1.28 13.48
CA TRP A 129 20.16 0.54 13.43
C TRP A 129 21.39 1.42 13.63
N ARG A 130 21.39 2.64 13.08
CA ARG A 130 22.44 3.65 13.38
C ARG A 130 22.48 3.99 14.88
N GLY A 131 21.32 4.12 15.51
CA GLY A 131 21.19 4.33 16.94
C GLY A 131 21.75 3.19 17.77
N TYR A 132 21.49 1.93 17.39
CA TYR A 132 22.07 0.75 18.04
C TYR A 132 23.60 0.70 17.91
N PHE A 133 24.13 1.04 16.74
CA PHE A 133 25.56 1.12 16.54
C PHE A 133 26.21 2.18 17.45
N GLN A 134 25.62 3.38 17.54
CA GLN A 134 26.12 4.44 18.44
C GLN A 134 26.03 4.01 19.90
N LYS A 135 24.95 3.36 20.32
CA LYS A 135 24.82 2.79 21.66
C LYS A 135 25.90 1.76 21.95
N TYR A 136 26.15 0.87 20.98
CA TYR A 136 27.22 -0.12 21.09
C TYR A 136 28.59 0.53 21.32
N LEU A 137 28.98 1.52 20.50
CA LEU A 137 30.25 2.24 20.67
C LEU A 137 30.37 2.85 22.07
N SER A 138 29.31 3.54 22.54
CA SER A 138 29.26 4.16 23.87
C SER A 138 29.40 3.13 24.99
N GLU A 139 28.62 2.07 24.97
CA GLU A 139 28.64 1.04 26.03
C GLU A 139 29.95 0.24 26.06
N ARG A 140 30.64 0.14 24.93
CA ARG A 140 31.96 -0.52 24.82
C ARG A 140 33.13 0.45 25.00
N SER A 141 32.85 1.73 25.34
CA SER A 141 33.82 2.78 25.52
C SER A 141 34.75 2.97 24.31
N ILE A 142 34.18 2.86 23.12
CA ILE A 142 34.84 3.11 21.83
C ILE A 142 34.52 4.54 21.42
N ASP A 143 35.52 5.25 20.86
CA ASP A 143 35.35 6.62 20.39
C ASP A 143 34.32 6.67 19.24
N SER A 144 33.37 7.58 19.31
CA SER A 144 32.34 7.78 18.30
C SER A 144 32.90 8.18 16.93
N ASP A 145 34.09 8.82 16.92
CA ASP A 145 34.77 9.31 15.71
C ASP A 145 35.81 8.32 15.18
N ILE A 146 35.86 7.09 15.71
CA ILE A 146 36.77 6.03 15.27
C ILE A 146 36.57 5.75 13.77
N THR A 147 37.63 5.59 13.01
CA THR A 147 37.53 5.19 11.61
C THR A 147 37.23 3.69 11.46
N ALA A 148 36.60 3.28 10.36
CA ALA A 148 36.28 1.87 10.14
C ALA A 148 37.46 0.92 10.21
N PRO A 149 38.69 1.24 9.66
CA PRO A 149 39.85 0.39 9.83
C PRO A 149 40.31 0.24 11.30
N LEU A 150 40.28 1.34 12.06
CA LEU A 150 40.67 1.32 13.48
C LEU A 150 39.63 0.57 14.33
N LEU A 151 38.33 0.68 13.99
CA LEU A 151 37.29 -0.11 14.63
C LEU A 151 37.50 -1.59 14.37
N MET A 152 37.85 -1.97 13.15
CA MET A 152 38.13 -3.36 12.81
C MET A 152 39.33 -3.94 13.60
N GLU A 153 40.41 -3.16 13.81
CA GLU A 153 41.53 -3.54 14.68
C GLU A 153 41.05 -3.70 16.14
N ASN A 154 40.30 -2.73 16.67
CA ASN A 154 39.77 -2.79 18.03
C ASN A 154 38.88 -4.02 18.25
N LEU A 155 38.01 -4.33 17.30
CA LEU A 155 37.09 -5.50 17.37
C LEU A 155 37.87 -6.81 17.19
N ARG A 156 38.94 -6.85 16.40
CA ARG A 156 39.80 -8.00 16.26
C ARG A 156 40.43 -8.37 17.59
N ASP A 157 41.00 -7.37 18.28
CA ASP A 157 41.61 -7.55 19.61
C ASP A 157 40.57 -7.93 20.66
N ARG A 158 39.41 -7.24 20.67
CA ARG A 158 38.32 -7.48 21.62
C ARG A 158 37.78 -8.89 21.59
N TYR A 159 37.66 -9.46 20.38
CA TYR A 159 37.10 -10.78 20.17
C TYR A 159 38.15 -11.89 20.04
N ASP A 160 39.41 -11.61 20.29
CA ASP A 160 40.53 -12.57 20.20
C ASP A 160 40.54 -13.30 18.84
N ILE A 161 40.41 -12.53 17.75
CA ILE A 161 40.42 -13.10 16.39
C ILE A 161 41.87 -13.45 15.98
N PRO A 162 42.14 -14.71 15.53
CA PRO A 162 43.44 -15.16 15.15
C PRO A 162 44.13 -14.27 14.09
N ASP A 163 45.45 -14.00 14.29
CA ASP A 163 46.24 -13.15 13.38
C ASP A 163 46.42 -13.77 12.00
N GLU A 164 46.40 -15.10 11.90
CA GLU A 164 46.56 -15.86 10.66
C GLU A 164 45.36 -15.76 9.70
N TRP A 165 44.19 -15.30 10.18
CA TRP A 165 43.03 -15.14 9.31
C TRP A 165 43.15 -13.89 8.43
N THR A 166 42.70 -14.02 7.17
CA THR A 166 42.59 -12.87 6.27
C THR A 166 41.71 -11.77 6.84
N ALA A 167 41.83 -10.58 6.29
CA ALA A 167 41.02 -9.46 6.75
C ALA A 167 39.52 -9.70 6.55
N GLU A 168 39.14 -10.36 5.46
CA GLU A 168 37.78 -10.68 5.09
C GLU A 168 37.22 -11.80 6.01
N GLU A 169 38.02 -12.83 6.29
CA GLU A 169 37.63 -13.90 7.23
C GLU A 169 37.47 -13.34 8.65
N ALA A 170 38.38 -12.50 9.09
CA ALA A 170 38.28 -11.80 10.36
C ALA A 170 37.02 -10.92 10.41
N ARG A 171 36.76 -10.14 9.35
CA ARG A 171 35.55 -9.27 9.24
C ARG A 171 34.26 -10.06 9.38
N ALA A 172 34.15 -11.19 8.70
CA ALA A 172 32.97 -12.02 8.73
C ALA A 172 32.68 -12.58 10.15
N VAL A 173 33.68 -13.07 10.85
CA VAL A 173 33.51 -13.55 12.23
C VAL A 173 33.28 -12.39 13.20
N ILE A 174 33.94 -11.27 13.03
CA ILE A 174 33.72 -10.04 13.83
C ILE A 174 32.28 -9.58 13.68
N GLY A 175 31.69 -9.61 12.48
CA GLY A 175 30.28 -9.28 12.25
C GLY A 175 29.33 -10.10 13.13
N LEU A 176 29.50 -11.41 13.18
CA LEU A 176 28.68 -12.28 14.05
C LEU A 176 28.95 -12.05 15.54
N ARG A 177 30.20 -11.82 15.95
CA ARG A 177 30.55 -11.47 17.33
C ARG A 177 29.92 -10.14 17.76
N TYR A 178 29.93 -9.16 16.87
CA TYR A 178 29.25 -7.87 17.06
C TYR A 178 27.75 -8.06 17.26
N GLU A 179 27.09 -8.91 16.45
CA GLU A 179 25.67 -9.20 16.58
C GLU A 179 25.31 -9.75 17.98
N PHE A 180 26.10 -10.69 18.50
CA PHE A 180 25.86 -11.23 19.83
C PHE A 180 26.07 -10.18 20.94
N ASP A 181 27.10 -9.37 20.79
CA ASP A 181 27.44 -8.33 21.76
C ASP A 181 26.40 -7.19 21.73
N LEU A 182 25.92 -6.84 20.54
CA LEU A 182 24.89 -5.82 20.33
C LEU A 182 23.57 -6.22 21.01
N ARG A 183 23.16 -7.48 20.92
CA ARG A 183 21.95 -7.97 21.57
C ARG A 183 21.99 -7.81 23.09
N GLY A 184 23.13 -8.05 23.68
CA GLY A 184 23.33 -7.82 25.11
C GLY A 184 23.28 -6.33 25.48
N VAL A 185 23.84 -5.45 24.65
CA VAL A 185 23.88 -3.99 24.88
C VAL A 185 22.52 -3.33 24.65
N ALA A 186 21.85 -3.70 23.57
CA ALA A 186 20.61 -3.05 23.13
C ALA A 186 19.33 -3.77 23.62
N ASN A 187 19.47 -4.90 24.31
CA ASN A 187 18.37 -5.75 24.79
C ASN A 187 17.43 -6.17 23.62
N LEU A 188 18.04 -6.57 22.51
CA LEU A 188 17.32 -7.05 21.34
C LEU A 188 16.94 -8.51 21.48
N SER A 189 15.99 -8.97 20.65
CA SER A 189 15.61 -10.38 20.52
C SER A 189 16.77 -11.27 20.10
N ASN A 190 16.56 -12.59 20.08
CA ASN A 190 17.55 -13.54 19.59
C ASN A 190 18.03 -13.17 18.19
N TYR A 191 19.31 -13.45 17.89
CA TYR A 191 19.88 -13.16 16.59
C TYR A 191 19.41 -14.15 15.53
N VAL A 192 18.60 -13.69 14.60
CA VAL A 192 18.22 -14.44 13.41
C VAL A 192 19.39 -14.42 12.43
N PHE A 193 20.11 -15.54 12.33
CA PHE A 193 21.29 -15.67 11.48
C PHE A 193 20.91 -15.85 10.01
N ILE A 194 20.00 -16.77 9.70
CA ILE A 194 19.45 -17.00 8.35
C ILE A 194 17.94 -17.07 8.47
N GLN A 195 17.25 -16.33 7.63
CA GLN A 195 15.80 -16.42 7.47
C GLN A 195 15.46 -17.36 6.31
N ASP A 196 14.30 -17.99 6.38
CA ASP A 196 13.74 -18.80 5.29
C ASP A 196 14.74 -19.81 4.70
N VAL A 197 15.38 -20.60 5.58
CA VAL A 197 16.38 -21.58 5.14
C VAL A 197 15.69 -22.80 4.51
N SER A 198 16.14 -23.21 3.33
CA SER A 198 15.65 -24.43 2.68
C SER A 198 16.03 -25.69 3.48
N ASP A 199 15.22 -26.75 3.39
CA ASP A 199 15.45 -28.02 4.10
C ASP A 199 16.83 -28.63 3.80
N GLU A 200 17.32 -28.49 2.58
CA GLU A 200 18.65 -28.95 2.16
C GLU A 200 19.76 -28.19 2.89
N ASN A 201 19.70 -26.85 2.86
CA ASN A 201 20.67 -25.98 3.52
C ASN A 201 20.59 -26.12 5.05
N LEU A 202 19.38 -26.23 5.60
CA LEU A 202 19.14 -26.46 7.01
C LEU A 202 19.86 -27.72 7.49
N SER A 203 19.69 -28.85 6.77
CA SER A 203 20.32 -30.12 7.09
C SER A 203 21.84 -30.01 7.05
N ALA A 204 22.41 -29.41 5.99
CA ALA A 204 23.85 -29.27 5.81
C ALA A 204 24.50 -28.36 6.88
N ILE A 205 23.79 -27.31 7.32
CA ILE A 205 24.30 -26.37 8.35
C ILE A 205 24.21 -27.02 9.74
N LYS A 206 23.14 -27.76 10.03
CA LYS A 206 22.97 -28.44 11.32
C LYS A 206 23.99 -29.54 11.59
N GLU A 207 24.52 -30.17 10.56
CA GLU A 207 25.60 -31.17 10.72
C GLU A 207 26.86 -30.61 11.37
N LEU A 208 27.08 -29.27 11.31
CA LEU A 208 28.24 -28.63 11.97
C LEU A 208 28.14 -28.62 13.50
N ASN A 209 26.94 -28.84 14.05
CA ASN A 209 26.67 -28.80 15.49
C ASN A 209 27.20 -27.50 16.16
N THR A 210 27.01 -26.36 15.53
CA THR A 210 27.45 -25.06 16.03
C THR A 210 26.75 -24.76 17.36
N PRO A 211 27.49 -24.51 18.47
CA PRO A 211 26.88 -24.20 19.75
C PRO A 211 25.93 -23.02 19.70
N GLY A 212 24.77 -23.17 20.31
CA GLY A 212 23.75 -22.08 20.37
C GLY A 212 22.98 -21.83 19.10
N LEU A 213 23.28 -22.51 17.99
CA LEU A 213 22.50 -22.40 16.75
C LEU A 213 21.27 -23.29 16.81
N MET A 214 20.10 -22.69 16.80
CA MET A 214 18.78 -23.32 16.91
C MET A 214 17.98 -23.13 15.62
N VAL A 215 17.02 -24.03 15.40
CA VAL A 215 16.01 -23.90 14.36
C VAL A 215 14.73 -23.42 15.01
N GLU A 216 14.18 -22.35 14.49
CA GLU A 216 12.87 -21.85 14.90
C GLU A 216 11.90 -21.90 13.73
N SER A 217 10.67 -22.34 14.00
CA SER A 217 9.60 -22.25 13.01
C SER A 217 9.23 -20.79 12.81
N SER A 218 9.12 -20.39 11.58
CA SER A 218 8.79 -19.03 11.14
C SER A 218 7.75 -19.06 10.05
N THR A 219 7.31 -17.92 9.59
CA THR A 219 6.45 -17.77 8.41
C THR A 219 7.01 -16.70 7.51
N VAL A 220 6.91 -16.93 6.21
CA VAL A 220 7.26 -15.96 5.17
C VAL A 220 6.00 -15.51 4.48
N ARG A 221 5.87 -14.20 4.29
CA ARG A 221 4.76 -13.62 3.55
C ARG A 221 4.87 -13.97 2.08
N GLU A 222 3.80 -14.50 1.49
CA GLU A 222 3.78 -15.02 0.14
C GLU A 222 2.62 -14.41 -0.66
N TYR A 223 2.95 -13.88 -1.84
CA TYR A 223 1.96 -13.35 -2.78
C TYR A 223 1.60 -14.46 -3.76
N HIS A 224 0.30 -14.78 -3.87
CA HIS A 224 -0.21 -15.85 -4.72
C HIS A 224 -0.67 -15.37 -6.10
N THR A 225 -0.52 -14.07 -6.37
CA THR A 225 -0.84 -13.47 -7.66
C THR A 225 0.22 -12.46 -8.07
N LYS A 226 0.49 -12.34 -9.37
CA LYS A 226 1.33 -11.28 -9.95
C LYS A 226 0.56 -9.97 -10.19
N TYR A 227 -0.75 -10.01 -10.04
CA TYR A 227 -1.66 -8.88 -10.26
C TYR A 227 -1.93 -8.11 -8.96
N ALA A 228 -2.59 -6.98 -9.08
CA ALA A 228 -2.98 -6.11 -7.97
C ALA A 228 -1.81 -5.52 -7.15
N ALA A 229 -0.61 -5.47 -7.71
CA ALA A 229 0.62 -5.06 -7.00
C ALA A 229 0.46 -3.75 -6.23
N HIS A 230 -0.10 -2.71 -6.87
CA HIS A 230 -0.26 -1.37 -6.27
C HIS A 230 -1.27 -1.32 -5.11
N ILE A 231 -2.17 -2.29 -5.01
CA ILE A 231 -3.22 -2.32 -3.98
C ILE A 231 -2.97 -3.38 -2.92
N LEU A 232 -2.29 -4.49 -3.23
CA LEU A 232 -1.84 -5.45 -2.22
C LEU A 232 -0.79 -4.81 -1.30
N GLY A 233 0.13 -4.07 -1.88
CA GLY A 233 1.16 -3.36 -1.14
C GLY A 233 2.37 -4.21 -0.79
N THR A 234 3.22 -3.68 0.08
CA THR A 234 4.50 -4.28 0.46
C THR A 234 4.71 -4.25 1.97
N MET A 235 5.58 -5.13 2.45
CA MET A 235 6.02 -5.20 3.84
C MET A 235 7.41 -4.59 3.99
N GLY A 236 7.69 -4.02 5.15
CA GLY A 236 9.01 -3.44 5.46
C GLY A 236 9.26 -3.23 6.94
N ALA A 237 10.51 -2.89 7.29
CA ALA A 237 10.87 -2.54 8.66
C ALA A 237 10.24 -1.20 9.05
N MET A 238 9.89 -1.04 10.32
CA MET A 238 9.40 0.23 10.87
C MET A 238 10.49 1.31 10.84
N ASP A 239 10.09 2.52 10.52
CA ASP A 239 10.88 3.72 10.76
C ASP A 239 10.58 4.33 12.16
N SER A 240 11.12 5.54 12.41
CA SER A 240 10.92 6.23 13.70
C SER A 240 9.47 6.69 13.93
N ASP A 241 8.78 7.06 12.86
CA ASP A 241 7.41 7.57 12.91
C ASP A 241 6.43 6.40 13.08
N ASP A 242 6.68 5.29 12.39
CA ASP A 242 5.99 4.02 12.58
C ASP A 242 6.13 3.53 14.03
N TRP A 243 7.35 3.56 14.58
CA TRP A 243 7.59 3.17 15.97
C TRP A 243 6.78 4.04 16.94
N ALA A 244 6.75 5.35 16.73
CA ALA A 244 5.95 6.24 17.58
C ALA A 244 4.46 5.88 17.58
N LYS A 245 3.94 5.36 16.47
CA LYS A 245 2.56 4.91 16.32
C LYS A 245 2.30 3.55 16.96
N TYR A 246 3.18 2.56 16.71
CA TYR A 246 2.89 1.15 17.01
C TYR A 246 3.45 0.65 18.35
N GLN A 247 4.38 1.38 19.02
CA GLN A 247 4.94 0.97 20.32
C GLN A 247 3.88 0.79 21.42
N GLU A 248 2.85 1.65 21.45
CA GLU A 248 1.76 1.56 22.43
C GLU A 248 0.83 0.36 22.18
N LEU A 249 0.82 -0.16 20.95
CA LEU A 249 0.09 -1.36 20.54
C LEU A 249 0.88 -2.65 20.82
N GLY A 250 2.09 -2.53 21.40
CA GLY A 250 2.91 -3.68 21.82
C GLY A 250 3.80 -4.27 20.72
N TYR A 251 3.96 -3.59 19.58
CA TYR A 251 4.86 -4.05 18.52
C TYR A 251 6.31 -4.07 18.99
N ALA A 252 7.10 -4.97 18.45
CA ALA A 252 8.55 -4.95 18.65
C ALA A 252 9.18 -3.85 17.78
N MET A 253 10.29 -3.27 18.24
CA MET A 253 11.00 -2.24 17.49
C MET A 253 11.57 -2.75 16.16
N ASP A 254 11.82 -4.05 16.05
CA ASP A 254 12.28 -4.78 14.87
C ASP A 254 11.14 -5.49 14.12
N ALA A 255 9.89 -5.13 14.38
CA ALA A 255 8.76 -5.70 13.67
C ALA A 255 8.75 -5.25 12.20
N VAL A 256 8.28 -6.16 11.34
CA VAL A 256 7.99 -5.89 9.94
C VAL A 256 6.50 -5.61 9.83
N ILE A 257 6.16 -4.47 9.24
CA ILE A 257 4.78 -3.98 9.10
C ILE A 257 4.42 -3.76 7.63
N GLY A 258 3.15 -3.59 7.34
CA GLY A 258 2.69 -3.13 6.02
C GLY A 258 3.16 -1.70 5.75
N GLN A 259 3.82 -1.49 4.61
CA GLN A 259 4.35 -0.18 4.19
C GLN A 259 3.45 0.52 3.17
N SER A 260 2.65 -0.23 2.45
CA SER A 260 1.74 0.30 1.44
C SER A 260 0.54 -0.62 1.22
N GLY A 261 -0.44 -0.15 0.46
CA GLY A 261 -1.58 -0.94 0.01
C GLY A 261 -2.39 -1.58 1.15
N PHE A 262 -2.94 -2.77 0.91
CA PHE A 262 -3.73 -3.52 1.89
C PHE A 262 -2.91 -3.94 3.10
N GLU A 263 -1.63 -4.27 2.90
CA GLU A 263 -0.73 -4.60 4.00
C GLU A 263 -0.66 -3.47 5.03
N ALA A 264 -0.57 -2.21 4.59
CA ALA A 264 -0.56 -1.06 5.49
C ALA A 264 -1.97 -0.67 5.99
N ALA A 265 -2.96 -0.66 5.09
CA ALA A 265 -4.32 -0.22 5.41
C ALA A 265 -5.00 -1.13 6.45
N PHE A 266 -4.71 -2.42 6.40
CA PHE A 266 -5.30 -3.43 7.28
C PHE A 266 -4.31 -3.97 8.33
N GLU A 267 -3.20 -3.27 8.59
CA GLU A 267 -2.15 -3.68 9.52
C GLU A 267 -2.71 -4.12 10.89
N GLU A 268 -3.64 -3.37 11.46
CA GLU A 268 -4.20 -3.65 12.78
C GLU A 268 -5.01 -4.96 12.83
N TYR A 269 -5.57 -5.40 11.71
CA TYR A 269 -6.23 -6.70 11.62
C TYR A 269 -5.24 -7.83 11.34
N LEU A 270 -4.28 -7.56 10.45
CA LEU A 270 -3.37 -8.56 9.90
C LEU A 270 -2.23 -8.96 10.85
N HIS A 271 -1.72 -8.03 11.68
CA HIS A 271 -0.46 -8.23 12.41
C HIS A 271 -0.49 -9.36 13.46
N GLY A 272 -1.58 -9.57 14.15
CA GLY A 272 -1.63 -10.51 15.27
C GLY A 272 -0.93 -10.01 16.53
N THR A 273 -0.72 -10.91 17.48
CA THR A 273 -0.06 -10.56 18.76
C THR A 273 1.03 -11.62 19.04
N ASP A 274 2.26 -11.15 19.17
CA ASP A 274 3.39 -12.02 19.50
C ASP A 274 3.26 -12.60 20.92
N GLY A 275 3.90 -13.75 21.14
CA GLY A 275 3.94 -14.39 22.44
C GLY A 275 5.35 -14.42 23.03
N THR A 276 5.46 -14.80 24.29
CA THR A 276 6.73 -14.96 24.98
C THR A 276 6.93 -16.42 25.37
N ARG A 277 7.96 -17.08 24.81
CA ARG A 277 8.38 -18.42 25.13
C ARG A 277 9.53 -18.38 26.14
N VAL A 278 9.48 -19.25 27.12
CA VAL A 278 10.54 -19.48 28.09
C VAL A 278 11.32 -20.73 27.64
N ASP A 279 12.57 -20.56 27.26
CA ASP A 279 13.47 -21.65 26.87
C ASP A 279 14.45 -21.90 28.00
N VAL A 280 14.45 -23.14 28.52
CA VAL A 280 15.43 -23.60 29.51
C VAL A 280 16.42 -24.53 28.80
N VAL A 281 17.67 -24.08 28.70
CA VAL A 281 18.74 -24.81 28.01
C VAL A 281 19.86 -25.22 28.95
N ASP A 282 20.55 -26.29 28.64
CA ASP A 282 21.76 -26.70 29.35
C ASP A 282 22.98 -25.87 28.89
N LYS A 283 24.13 -26.12 29.49
CA LYS A 283 25.41 -25.45 29.15
C LYS A 283 25.88 -25.69 27.70
N ASN A 284 25.31 -26.69 27.03
CA ASN A 284 25.65 -27.03 25.64
C ASN A 284 24.62 -26.44 24.65
N GLY A 285 23.59 -25.76 25.17
CA GLY A 285 22.50 -25.21 24.36
C GLY A 285 21.37 -26.21 24.05
N THR A 286 21.40 -27.40 24.67
CA THR A 286 20.32 -28.36 24.48
C THR A 286 19.07 -27.90 25.25
N ILE A 287 17.94 -27.83 24.57
CA ILE A 287 16.65 -27.45 25.16
C ILE A 287 16.22 -28.55 26.14
N ILE A 288 16.11 -28.19 27.42
CA ILE A 288 15.61 -29.06 28.49
C ILE A 288 14.09 -28.96 28.59
N SER A 289 13.56 -27.75 28.53
CA SER A 289 12.12 -27.49 28.50
C SER A 289 11.80 -26.17 27.78
N GLN A 290 10.61 -26.15 27.20
CA GLN A 290 10.04 -24.96 26.57
C GLN A 290 8.58 -24.81 26.99
N TYR A 291 8.17 -23.59 27.33
CA TYR A 291 6.78 -23.30 27.64
C TYR A 291 6.52 -21.80 27.42
N TYR A 292 5.26 -21.43 27.17
CA TYR A 292 4.90 -20.00 27.08
C TYR A 292 4.82 -19.37 28.47
N ALA A 293 5.23 -18.10 28.54
CA ALA A 293 5.20 -17.34 29.79
C ALA A 293 3.76 -17.21 30.32
N ASN A 294 3.63 -17.15 31.66
CA ASN A 294 2.34 -16.98 32.29
C ASN A 294 1.95 -15.49 32.30
N VAL A 295 0.73 -15.19 31.87
CA VAL A 295 0.10 -13.89 32.04
C VAL A 295 -0.54 -13.84 33.42
N ARG A 296 -0.24 -12.78 34.20
CA ARG A 296 -0.76 -12.58 35.55
C ARG A 296 -1.61 -11.31 35.63
N ASP A 297 -2.65 -11.35 36.46
CA ASP A 297 -3.43 -10.15 36.82
C ASP A 297 -2.67 -9.27 37.82
N GLU A 298 -3.28 -8.14 38.21
CA GLU A 298 -2.73 -7.18 39.19
C GLU A 298 -2.52 -7.81 40.57
N ASP A 299 -3.28 -8.86 40.89
CA ASP A 299 -3.19 -9.61 42.15
C ASP A 299 -2.15 -10.74 42.08
N GLY A 300 -1.51 -10.97 40.91
CA GLY A 300 -0.50 -11.99 40.67
C GLY A 300 -1.03 -13.38 40.33
N ASN A 301 -2.34 -13.56 40.13
CA ASN A 301 -2.93 -14.84 39.71
C ASN A 301 -2.66 -15.09 38.22
N ILE A 302 -2.40 -16.36 37.87
CA ILE A 302 -2.24 -16.75 36.46
C ILE A 302 -3.62 -16.72 35.80
N ILE A 303 -3.76 -15.86 34.78
CA ILE A 303 -5.00 -15.70 34.01
C ILE A 303 -4.90 -16.28 32.60
N GLY A 304 -3.70 -16.70 32.17
CA GLY A 304 -3.45 -17.31 30.89
C GLY A 304 -1.98 -17.55 30.60
N VAL A 305 -1.69 -17.87 29.36
CA VAL A 305 -0.33 -17.99 28.83
C VAL A 305 -0.13 -17.00 27.69
N ASP A 306 1.08 -16.48 27.59
CA ASP A 306 1.49 -15.51 26.57
C ASP A 306 1.93 -16.24 25.30
N SER A 307 0.99 -16.95 24.68
CA SER A 307 1.21 -17.62 23.39
C SER A 307 0.92 -16.68 22.23
N PRO A 308 1.64 -16.80 21.09
CA PRO A 308 1.35 -15.99 19.91
C PRO A 308 -0.07 -16.23 19.41
N LYS A 309 -0.73 -15.16 18.98
CA LYS A 309 -2.07 -15.18 18.38
C LYS A 309 -1.96 -14.65 16.97
N ALA A 310 -2.28 -15.49 16.00
CA ALA A 310 -2.28 -15.10 14.61
C ALA A 310 -3.22 -13.90 14.34
N GLY A 311 -2.86 -13.06 13.38
CA GLY A 311 -3.69 -11.97 12.90
C GLY A 311 -4.97 -12.47 12.25
N ASN A 312 -5.94 -11.58 12.10
CA ASN A 312 -7.21 -11.88 11.46
C ASN A 312 -7.06 -11.82 9.93
N ASN A 313 -7.83 -12.64 9.22
CA ASN A 313 -7.89 -12.64 7.78
C ASN A 313 -8.80 -11.52 7.29
N VAL A 314 -8.38 -10.83 6.24
CA VAL A 314 -9.12 -9.73 5.62
C VAL A 314 -9.68 -10.19 4.28
N GLU A 315 -10.99 -10.25 4.16
CA GLU A 315 -11.67 -10.46 2.88
C GLU A 315 -11.96 -9.09 2.25
N THR A 316 -11.43 -8.90 1.05
CA THR A 316 -11.59 -7.64 0.32
C THR A 316 -12.75 -7.69 -0.65
N THR A 317 -13.14 -6.55 -1.19
CA THR A 317 -14.14 -6.46 -2.26
C THR A 317 -13.57 -6.72 -3.65
N LEU A 318 -12.24 -6.85 -3.75
CA LEU A 318 -11.54 -7.12 -5.01
C LEU A 318 -12.02 -8.43 -5.62
N ASP A 319 -12.27 -8.40 -6.92
CA ASP A 319 -12.50 -9.58 -7.73
C ASP A 319 -11.25 -9.86 -8.57
N LEU A 320 -10.56 -10.96 -8.28
CA LEU A 320 -9.29 -11.27 -8.96
C LEU A 320 -9.46 -11.43 -10.47
N ASN A 321 -10.58 -11.98 -10.92
CA ASN A 321 -10.83 -12.15 -12.36
C ASN A 321 -11.01 -10.80 -13.07
N LEU A 322 -11.75 -9.88 -12.44
CA LEU A 322 -11.88 -8.51 -12.95
C LEU A 322 -10.56 -7.74 -12.87
N GLN A 323 -9.76 -7.97 -11.84
CA GLN A 323 -8.44 -7.34 -11.71
C GLN A 323 -7.49 -7.80 -12.84
N ILE A 324 -7.46 -9.10 -13.12
CA ILE A 324 -6.70 -9.67 -14.24
C ILE A 324 -7.13 -9.04 -15.56
N ALA A 325 -8.44 -9.05 -15.84
CA ALA A 325 -8.98 -8.45 -17.06
C ALA A 325 -8.65 -6.96 -17.19
N ALA A 326 -8.71 -6.23 -16.06
CA ALA A 326 -8.40 -4.81 -16.02
C ALA A 326 -6.92 -4.51 -16.31
N GLU A 327 -5.99 -5.26 -15.70
CA GLU A 327 -4.54 -5.07 -15.91
C GLU A 327 -4.11 -5.49 -17.31
N ASP A 328 -4.55 -6.65 -17.76
CA ASP A 328 -4.16 -7.17 -19.08
C ASP A 328 -4.72 -6.27 -20.20
N ALA A 329 -6.01 -5.89 -20.14
CA ALA A 329 -6.59 -4.99 -21.14
C ALA A 329 -5.94 -3.59 -21.10
N LEU A 330 -5.57 -3.09 -19.92
CA LEU A 330 -4.87 -1.81 -19.79
C LEU A 330 -3.49 -1.87 -20.44
N ALA A 331 -2.72 -2.94 -20.18
CA ALA A 331 -1.42 -3.17 -20.77
C ALA A 331 -1.50 -3.32 -22.30
N ASP A 332 -2.45 -4.11 -22.79
CA ASP A 332 -2.65 -4.35 -24.22
C ASP A 332 -2.97 -3.05 -24.97
N VAL A 333 -3.85 -2.21 -24.43
CA VAL A 333 -4.21 -0.93 -25.06
C VAL A 333 -3.02 0.04 -25.07
N ILE A 334 -2.25 0.10 -23.98
CA ILE A 334 -1.07 0.97 -23.93
C ILE A 334 0.01 0.50 -24.90
N LEU A 335 0.32 -0.79 -24.93
CA LEU A 335 1.28 -1.36 -25.87
C LEU A 335 0.84 -1.18 -27.33
N TRP A 336 -0.47 -1.31 -27.60
CA TRP A 336 -1.04 -1.03 -28.92
C TRP A 336 -0.84 0.43 -29.32
N LEU A 337 -1.07 1.38 -28.40
CA LEU A 337 -0.85 2.81 -28.66
C LEU A 337 0.61 3.15 -28.94
N GLN A 338 1.54 2.57 -28.19
CA GLN A 338 2.98 2.80 -28.32
C GLN A 338 3.58 2.22 -29.60
N ASN A 339 2.96 1.18 -30.16
CA ASN A 339 3.51 0.46 -31.31
C ASN A 339 3.19 1.16 -32.65
N PRO A 340 4.22 1.61 -33.40
CA PRO A 340 4.03 2.26 -34.69
C PRO A 340 3.35 1.39 -35.78
N GLU A 341 3.41 0.06 -35.65
CA GLU A 341 2.79 -0.86 -36.62
C GLU A 341 1.28 -0.98 -36.41
N THR A 342 0.79 -0.78 -35.20
CA THR A 342 -0.63 -0.87 -34.86
C THR A 342 -1.32 0.50 -34.77
N ASN A 343 -0.59 1.56 -34.38
CA ASN A 343 -1.07 2.93 -34.28
C ASN A 343 -0.46 3.80 -35.38
N GLU A 344 -1.08 3.76 -36.58
CA GLU A 344 -0.61 4.56 -37.74
C GLU A 344 -0.84 6.08 -37.57
N GLU A 345 -1.80 6.49 -36.76
CA GLU A 345 -2.17 7.91 -36.55
C GLU A 345 -1.16 8.72 -35.72
N GLU A 346 -0.16 8.06 -35.12
CA GLU A 346 0.86 8.64 -34.23
C GLU A 346 0.34 9.23 -32.92
N ALA A 347 -0.92 9.60 -32.84
CA ALA A 347 -1.52 10.19 -31.65
C ALA A 347 -1.57 9.15 -30.51
N GLY A 348 -0.98 9.49 -29.35
CA GLY A 348 -0.90 8.60 -28.19
C GLY A 348 0.28 7.63 -28.20
N ARG A 349 1.20 7.66 -29.18
CA ARG A 349 2.42 6.84 -29.13
C ARG A 349 3.34 7.20 -27.97
N ASP A 350 3.23 8.43 -27.48
CA ASP A 350 3.96 8.94 -26.32
C ASP A 350 3.23 8.69 -24.99
N VAL A 351 2.32 7.73 -24.93
CA VAL A 351 1.61 7.33 -23.72
C VAL A 351 2.62 6.83 -22.66
N GLU A 352 2.51 7.36 -21.44
CA GLU A 352 3.44 7.11 -20.35
C GLU A 352 2.88 6.18 -19.29
N GLY A 353 1.58 6.26 -19.05
CA GLY A 353 0.93 5.47 -18.03
C GLY A 353 -0.58 5.55 -18.10
N ALA A 354 -1.23 4.67 -17.33
CA ALA A 354 -2.69 4.62 -17.30
C ALA A 354 -3.18 4.07 -15.96
N ALA A 355 -4.48 4.24 -15.69
CA ALA A 355 -5.16 3.61 -14.56
C ALA A 355 -6.59 3.25 -14.92
N VAL A 356 -7.11 2.20 -14.29
CA VAL A 356 -8.51 1.80 -14.38
C VAL A 356 -9.05 1.50 -12.99
N VAL A 357 -10.29 1.91 -12.72
CA VAL A 357 -11.02 1.63 -11.48
C VAL A 357 -12.40 1.11 -11.84
N VAL A 358 -12.79 0.01 -11.23
CA VAL A 358 -14.12 -0.62 -11.34
C VAL A 358 -14.80 -0.59 -9.99
N MET A 359 -16.01 -0.05 -9.92
CA MET A 359 -16.71 0.17 -8.66
C MET A 359 -18.16 -0.32 -8.75
N GLN A 360 -18.62 -1.02 -7.73
CA GLN A 360 -20.02 -1.43 -7.63
C GLN A 360 -20.90 -0.24 -7.22
N VAL A 361 -21.90 0.06 -8.02
CA VAL A 361 -22.67 1.32 -7.95
C VAL A 361 -23.48 1.46 -6.66
N LYS A 362 -24.12 0.38 -6.20
CA LYS A 362 -25.05 0.41 -5.07
C LYS A 362 -24.37 0.34 -3.70
N THR A 363 -23.17 -0.25 -3.62
CA THR A 363 -22.46 -0.51 -2.37
C THR A 363 -21.25 0.38 -2.15
N GLY A 364 -20.62 0.85 -3.23
CA GLY A 364 -19.35 1.59 -3.18
C GLY A 364 -18.12 0.68 -3.12
N GLU A 365 -18.29 -0.63 -3.25
CA GLU A 365 -17.20 -1.60 -3.31
C GLU A 365 -16.33 -1.40 -4.55
N VAL A 366 -15.01 -1.39 -4.37
CA VAL A 366 -14.07 -1.37 -5.47
C VAL A 366 -13.73 -2.80 -5.86
N LEU A 367 -14.12 -3.19 -7.08
CA LEU A 367 -14.01 -4.56 -7.58
C LEU A 367 -12.67 -4.82 -8.27
N ALA A 368 -12.11 -3.81 -8.93
CA ALA A 368 -10.78 -3.85 -9.54
C ALA A 368 -10.18 -2.45 -9.57
N CYS A 369 -8.86 -2.39 -9.43
CA CYS A 369 -8.10 -1.14 -9.49
C CYS A 369 -6.68 -1.42 -9.98
N ALA A 370 -6.33 -0.90 -11.15
CA ALA A 370 -5.03 -1.13 -11.76
C ALA A 370 -4.36 0.18 -12.19
N SER A 371 -3.04 0.17 -12.14
CA SER A 371 -2.15 1.21 -12.67
C SER A 371 -1.13 0.59 -13.62
N TYR A 372 -0.79 1.29 -14.71
CA TYR A 372 0.23 0.90 -15.66
C TYR A 372 1.29 2.04 -15.79
N PRO A 373 2.59 1.72 -15.91
CA PRO A 373 3.18 0.39 -15.74
C PRO A 373 2.99 -0.18 -14.33
N THR A 374 3.14 -1.48 -14.20
CA THR A 374 3.03 -2.22 -12.94
C THR A 374 4.29 -3.06 -12.69
N TYR A 375 4.33 -3.74 -11.56
CA TYR A 375 5.41 -4.64 -11.16
C TYR A 375 4.84 -5.97 -10.65
N ASN A 376 5.70 -6.99 -10.52
CA ASN A 376 5.29 -8.27 -9.96
C ASN A 376 5.51 -8.28 -8.44
N PRO A 377 4.48 -8.36 -7.60
CA PRO A 377 4.66 -8.40 -6.14
C PRO A 377 5.37 -9.67 -5.64
N ILE A 378 5.33 -10.77 -6.40
CA ILE A 378 6.00 -12.03 -6.03
C ILE A 378 7.53 -11.86 -6.04
N THR A 379 8.07 -11.15 -7.03
CA THR A 379 9.52 -10.96 -7.20
C THR A 379 9.98 -9.55 -6.79
N TYR A 380 9.12 -8.77 -6.14
CA TYR A 380 9.36 -7.37 -5.81
C TYR A 380 10.72 -7.11 -5.13
N ASN A 381 11.06 -7.92 -4.12
CA ASN A 381 12.32 -7.76 -3.38
C ASN A 381 13.55 -8.09 -4.23
N GLU A 382 13.43 -9.03 -5.15
CA GLU A 382 14.52 -9.47 -6.04
C GLU A 382 14.72 -8.46 -7.19
N ASP A 383 13.63 -7.89 -7.68
CA ASP A 383 13.61 -7.01 -8.86
C ASP A 383 13.64 -5.52 -8.50
N TYR A 384 13.71 -5.15 -7.21
CA TYR A 384 13.49 -3.78 -6.74
C TYR A 384 14.38 -2.74 -7.45
N ASP A 385 15.68 -2.99 -7.54
CA ASP A 385 16.61 -2.08 -8.21
C ASP A 385 16.28 -1.93 -9.70
N GLN A 386 15.88 -3.02 -10.36
CA GLN A 386 15.48 -3.01 -11.77
C GLN A 386 14.17 -2.26 -11.97
N ILE A 387 13.22 -2.38 -11.03
CA ILE A 387 11.94 -1.65 -11.07
C ILE A 387 12.18 -0.13 -10.95
N LEU A 388 13.12 0.28 -10.09
CA LEU A 388 13.49 1.70 -9.93
C LEU A 388 14.13 2.31 -11.18
N GLU A 389 14.81 1.50 -12.00
CA GLU A 389 15.45 1.93 -13.26
C GLU A 389 14.47 1.98 -14.44
N GLN A 390 13.26 1.43 -14.31
CA GLN A 390 12.27 1.42 -15.38
C GLN A 390 11.66 2.80 -15.62
N ASP A 391 11.36 3.08 -16.89
CA ASP A 391 10.67 4.30 -17.27
C ASP A 391 9.26 4.38 -16.67
N PHE A 392 8.77 5.62 -16.50
CA PHE A 392 7.39 5.93 -16.08
C PHE A 392 7.00 5.46 -14.68
N ASN A 393 7.98 5.16 -13.82
CA ASN A 393 7.80 4.84 -12.40
C ASN A 393 6.71 3.77 -12.15
N PRO A 394 7.05 2.47 -12.29
CA PRO A 394 6.10 1.37 -12.07
C PRO A 394 5.56 1.28 -10.63
N LEU A 395 6.25 1.84 -9.65
CA LEU A 395 5.80 1.86 -8.25
C LEU A 395 4.72 2.91 -7.97
N PHE A 396 4.52 3.87 -8.88
CA PHE A 396 3.60 4.97 -8.67
C PHE A 396 2.14 4.53 -8.94
N ASN A 397 1.33 4.53 -7.89
CA ASN A 397 -0.09 4.20 -7.99
C ASN A 397 -0.89 5.37 -8.59
N ARG A 398 -1.08 5.33 -9.90
CA ARG A 398 -1.78 6.38 -10.65
C ARG A 398 -3.26 6.49 -10.31
N ALA A 399 -3.88 5.40 -9.88
CA ALA A 399 -5.30 5.39 -9.53
C ALA A 399 -5.62 6.29 -8.32
N PHE A 400 -4.68 6.40 -7.36
CA PHE A 400 -4.86 7.12 -6.11
C PHE A 400 -4.06 8.42 -6.01
N HIS A 401 -2.90 8.50 -6.68
CA HIS A 401 -1.97 9.61 -6.44
C HIS A 401 -1.81 10.57 -7.62
N ALA A 402 -2.24 10.19 -8.82
CA ALA A 402 -2.19 11.09 -9.97
C ALA A 402 -3.53 11.81 -10.19
N ALA A 403 -3.51 13.12 -10.14
CA ALA A 403 -4.70 13.94 -10.37
C ALA A 403 -4.65 14.60 -11.75
N TYR A 404 -5.62 14.29 -12.59
CA TYR A 404 -5.67 14.70 -13.99
C TYR A 404 -6.88 15.59 -14.32
N PRO A 405 -6.80 16.42 -15.36
CA PRO A 405 -7.97 17.13 -15.84
C PRO A 405 -8.97 16.11 -16.44
N PRO A 406 -10.26 16.14 -16.03
CA PRO A 406 -11.25 15.17 -16.51
C PRO A 406 -11.67 15.42 -17.97
N GLY A 407 -11.46 16.63 -18.50
CA GLY A 407 -11.93 16.98 -19.83
C GLY A 407 -13.44 16.76 -19.99
N SER A 408 -13.85 16.31 -21.17
CA SER A 408 -15.27 16.13 -21.48
C SER A 408 -16.02 15.09 -20.65
N SER A 409 -15.34 14.26 -19.83
CA SER A 409 -16.01 13.37 -18.87
C SER A 409 -16.68 14.14 -17.73
N TYR A 410 -16.34 15.41 -17.53
CA TYR A 410 -16.98 16.33 -16.58
C TYR A 410 -18.35 16.87 -17.04
N LYS A 411 -18.67 16.81 -18.33
CA LYS A 411 -19.88 17.44 -18.91
C LYS A 411 -21.21 17.00 -18.30
N PRO A 412 -21.41 15.73 -17.88
CA PRO A 412 -22.60 15.34 -17.12
C PRO A 412 -22.80 16.17 -15.84
N CYS A 413 -21.73 16.48 -15.09
CA CYS A 413 -21.78 17.36 -13.92
C CYS A 413 -22.32 18.75 -14.29
N THR A 414 -21.82 19.36 -15.34
CA THR A 414 -22.26 20.67 -15.82
C THR A 414 -23.73 20.66 -16.25
N LEU A 415 -24.18 19.61 -16.93
CA LEU A 415 -25.57 19.47 -17.32
C LEU A 415 -26.49 19.37 -16.09
N ILE A 416 -26.11 18.54 -15.11
CA ILE A 416 -26.84 18.40 -13.84
C ILE A 416 -26.92 19.76 -13.14
N ALA A 417 -25.81 20.50 -13.03
CA ALA A 417 -25.78 21.83 -12.43
C ALA A 417 -26.72 22.81 -13.14
N ALA A 418 -26.75 22.77 -14.46
CA ALA A 418 -27.62 23.67 -15.25
C ALA A 418 -29.10 23.32 -15.11
N MET A 419 -29.44 22.03 -15.13
CA MET A 419 -30.83 21.58 -15.01
C MET A 419 -31.36 21.77 -13.58
N THR A 420 -30.63 21.41 -12.57
CA THR A 420 -31.05 21.53 -11.15
C THR A 420 -31.20 22.97 -10.70
N THR A 421 -30.48 23.89 -11.33
CA THR A 421 -30.62 25.36 -11.08
C THR A 421 -31.59 26.05 -12.02
N GLY A 422 -32.29 25.32 -12.90
CA GLY A 422 -33.27 25.87 -13.85
C GLY A 422 -32.63 26.80 -14.92
N LYS A 423 -31.37 26.54 -15.26
CA LYS A 423 -30.63 27.26 -16.30
C LYS A 423 -30.68 26.57 -17.67
N TYR A 424 -31.17 25.34 -17.68
CA TYR A 424 -31.45 24.58 -18.88
C TYR A 424 -32.71 23.70 -18.65
N GLU A 425 -33.61 23.68 -19.63
CA GLU A 425 -34.82 22.86 -19.59
C GLU A 425 -34.71 21.69 -20.56
N VAL A 426 -35.39 20.57 -20.25
CA VAL A 426 -35.40 19.36 -21.09
C VAL A 426 -35.87 19.71 -22.51
N GLY A 427 -35.07 19.30 -23.50
CA GLY A 427 -35.39 19.55 -24.91
C GLY A 427 -35.12 20.98 -25.41
N GLU A 428 -34.54 21.86 -24.59
CA GLU A 428 -34.10 23.18 -25.05
C GLU A 428 -32.99 23.01 -26.08
N ILE A 429 -33.10 23.74 -27.18
CA ILE A 429 -32.14 23.72 -28.28
C ILE A 429 -31.12 24.85 -28.15
N ILE A 430 -29.87 24.53 -28.23
CA ILE A 430 -28.76 25.47 -28.32
C ILE A 430 -28.09 25.29 -29.68
N LYS A 431 -27.87 26.39 -30.40
CA LYS A 431 -27.22 26.37 -31.71
C LYS A 431 -25.71 26.47 -31.54
N ASP A 432 -24.97 25.44 -31.96
CA ASP A 432 -23.52 25.48 -32.06
C ASP A 432 -23.05 26.30 -33.26
N GLU A 433 -22.44 27.44 -32.98
CA GLU A 433 -21.88 28.35 -34.00
C GLU A 433 -20.36 28.14 -34.20
N GLY A 434 -19.77 27.10 -33.57
CA GLY A 434 -18.36 26.71 -33.65
C GLY A 434 -17.41 27.53 -32.79
N VAL A 435 -17.66 28.84 -32.64
CA VAL A 435 -16.84 29.75 -31.82
C VAL A 435 -17.75 30.48 -30.83
N TYR A 436 -17.49 30.38 -29.55
CA TYR A 436 -18.23 31.09 -28.52
C TYR A 436 -17.75 32.52 -28.38
N ARG A 437 -18.41 33.46 -29.11
CA ARG A 437 -17.95 34.84 -29.34
C ARG A 437 -18.43 35.86 -28.30
N LYS A 438 -19.23 35.46 -27.33
CA LYS A 438 -19.86 36.40 -26.36
C LYS A 438 -18.85 37.31 -25.64
N TYR A 439 -17.61 36.88 -25.49
CA TYR A 439 -16.53 37.61 -24.81
C TYR A 439 -15.32 37.84 -25.74
N GLU A 440 -15.55 37.87 -27.06
CA GLU A 440 -14.49 38.06 -28.06
C GLU A 440 -13.83 39.45 -27.95
N ASP A 441 -14.60 40.46 -27.56
CA ASP A 441 -14.12 41.82 -27.25
C ASP A 441 -13.19 41.92 -26.05
N GLN A 442 -13.26 40.90 -25.16
CA GLN A 442 -12.38 40.71 -23.99
C GLN A 442 -11.22 39.77 -24.27
N GLY A 443 -11.05 39.35 -25.51
CA GLY A 443 -10.00 38.42 -25.93
C GLY A 443 -10.28 36.94 -25.61
N PHE A 444 -11.53 36.58 -25.26
CA PHE A 444 -11.92 35.21 -24.94
C PHE A 444 -13.01 34.73 -25.92
N ALA A 445 -12.62 33.80 -26.82
CA ALA A 445 -13.52 33.21 -27.83
C ALA A 445 -13.17 31.74 -28.04
N PRO A 446 -13.50 30.85 -27.07
CA PRO A 446 -13.17 29.43 -27.16
C PRO A 446 -13.94 28.74 -28.29
N LYS A 447 -13.34 27.68 -28.84
CA LYS A 447 -13.86 26.99 -30.04
C LYS A 447 -14.32 25.58 -29.69
N CYS A 448 -15.40 25.14 -30.34
CA CYS A 448 -15.76 23.75 -30.34
C CYS A 448 -14.67 22.92 -31.04
N LEU A 449 -14.36 21.71 -30.53
CA LEU A 449 -13.27 20.89 -31.06
C LEU A 449 -13.49 20.53 -32.54
N VAL A 450 -14.72 20.15 -32.90
CA VAL A 450 -15.06 19.81 -34.29
C VAL A 450 -14.86 21.02 -35.22
N TYR A 451 -15.14 22.23 -34.73
CA TYR A 451 -14.88 23.46 -35.51
C TYR A 451 -13.38 23.73 -35.65
N THR A 452 -12.62 23.46 -34.61
CA THR A 452 -11.15 23.63 -34.66
C THR A 452 -10.54 22.73 -35.71
N ASN A 453 -10.94 21.42 -35.71
CA ASN A 453 -10.35 20.40 -36.57
C ASN A 453 -10.90 20.43 -38.01
N TYR A 454 -12.22 20.58 -38.17
CA TYR A 454 -12.89 20.38 -39.46
C TYR A 454 -13.63 21.60 -40.00
N ARG A 455 -13.71 22.71 -39.26
CA ARG A 455 -14.46 23.94 -39.63
C ARG A 455 -15.96 23.70 -39.87
N ILE A 456 -16.53 22.69 -39.22
CA ILE A 456 -17.95 22.38 -39.20
C ILE A 456 -18.54 22.62 -37.82
N THR A 457 -19.86 22.68 -37.66
CA THR A 457 -20.57 22.84 -36.40
C THR A 457 -21.56 21.70 -36.21
N HIS A 458 -22.02 21.52 -34.97
CA HIS A 458 -23.07 20.53 -34.69
C HIS A 458 -24.49 21.06 -35.00
N GLY A 459 -24.63 22.35 -35.26
CA GLY A 459 -25.91 22.98 -35.56
C GLY A 459 -26.83 23.08 -34.33
N ASP A 460 -28.12 22.89 -34.56
CA ASP A 460 -29.14 22.94 -33.52
C ASP A 460 -29.21 21.61 -32.77
N ILE A 461 -28.82 21.60 -31.49
CA ILE A 461 -28.72 20.39 -30.66
C ILE A 461 -29.32 20.60 -29.28
N ASP A 462 -29.85 19.54 -28.69
CA ASP A 462 -30.25 19.45 -27.30
C ASP A 462 -29.12 18.83 -26.44
N ALA A 463 -29.39 18.63 -25.13
CA ALA A 463 -28.41 18.11 -24.20
C ALA A 463 -27.99 16.66 -24.49
N GLN A 464 -28.91 15.81 -24.94
CA GLN A 464 -28.60 14.41 -25.26
C GLN A 464 -27.64 14.36 -26.46
N LYS A 465 -27.96 15.09 -27.53
CA LYS A 465 -27.10 15.19 -28.70
C LYS A 465 -25.75 15.85 -28.36
N ALA A 466 -25.74 16.86 -27.48
CA ALA A 466 -24.52 17.51 -27.05
C ALA A 466 -23.57 16.56 -26.28
N LEU A 467 -24.12 15.62 -25.49
CA LEU A 467 -23.35 14.55 -24.84
C LEU A 467 -22.85 13.52 -25.83
N GLU A 468 -23.71 13.05 -26.78
CA GLU A 468 -23.36 12.08 -27.84
C GLU A 468 -22.12 12.54 -28.60
N VAL A 469 -22.14 13.78 -29.12
CA VAL A 469 -21.08 14.34 -29.98
C VAL A 469 -20.02 15.12 -29.18
N SER A 470 -20.14 15.16 -27.86
CA SER A 470 -19.21 15.89 -26.97
C SER A 470 -19.04 17.37 -27.33
N CYS A 471 -20.14 18.13 -27.67
CA CYS A 471 -20.07 19.49 -28.11
C CYS A 471 -19.58 20.46 -27.04
N ASN A 472 -18.41 21.07 -27.22
CA ASN A 472 -17.88 22.07 -26.27
C ASN A 472 -18.71 23.35 -26.25
N TYR A 473 -19.19 23.82 -27.42
CA TYR A 473 -19.97 25.07 -27.52
C TYR A 473 -21.22 25.02 -26.62
N PHE A 474 -21.95 23.90 -26.67
CA PHE A 474 -23.14 23.71 -25.84
C PHE A 474 -22.79 23.86 -24.35
N PHE A 475 -21.71 23.24 -23.89
CA PHE A 475 -21.29 23.29 -22.50
C PHE A 475 -20.63 24.63 -22.12
N TYR A 476 -20.05 25.41 -23.05
CA TYR A 476 -19.65 26.79 -22.81
C TYR A 476 -20.87 27.65 -22.49
N GLU A 477 -21.94 27.49 -23.25
CA GLU A 477 -23.19 28.22 -23.04
C GLU A 477 -23.80 27.86 -21.67
N LEU A 478 -23.84 26.58 -21.29
CA LEU A 478 -24.29 26.17 -19.95
C LEU A 478 -23.40 26.73 -18.85
N GLY A 479 -22.08 26.64 -19.02
CA GLY A 479 -21.10 27.16 -18.05
C GLY A 479 -21.22 28.70 -17.88
N ASP A 480 -21.66 29.39 -18.89
CA ASP A 480 -21.90 30.85 -18.80
C ASP A 480 -23.22 31.17 -18.08
N ARG A 481 -24.24 30.32 -18.22
CA ARG A 481 -25.57 30.53 -17.59
C ARG A 481 -25.57 30.20 -16.10
N ILE A 482 -24.75 29.23 -15.65
CA ILE A 482 -24.69 28.81 -14.25
C ILE A 482 -23.70 29.68 -13.45
N SER A 483 -23.89 29.78 -12.15
CA SER A 483 -22.90 30.38 -11.25
C SER A 483 -21.71 29.45 -10.99
N SER A 484 -20.55 30.05 -10.67
CA SER A 484 -19.39 29.27 -10.23
C SER A 484 -19.70 28.39 -8.99
N GLN A 485 -20.50 28.95 -8.06
CA GLN A 485 -20.93 28.23 -6.87
C GLN A 485 -21.79 27.00 -7.20
N ALA A 486 -22.76 27.14 -8.12
CA ALA A 486 -23.62 26.03 -8.51
C ALA A 486 -22.83 24.91 -9.19
N LEU A 487 -21.83 25.23 -10.01
CA LEU A 487 -20.95 24.25 -10.62
C LEU A 487 -20.08 23.54 -9.57
N ASP A 488 -19.48 24.31 -8.66
CA ASP A 488 -18.63 23.77 -7.57
C ASP A 488 -19.43 22.89 -6.60
N ASP A 489 -20.61 23.35 -6.15
CA ASP A 489 -21.49 22.60 -5.24
C ASP A 489 -21.95 21.27 -5.86
N THR A 490 -22.28 21.28 -7.15
CA THR A 490 -22.68 20.06 -7.87
C THR A 490 -21.50 19.10 -7.99
N ALA A 491 -20.32 19.57 -8.37
CA ALA A 491 -19.11 18.77 -8.47
C ALA A 491 -18.73 18.15 -7.11
N LYS A 492 -18.79 18.96 -6.05
CA LYS A 492 -18.56 18.53 -4.68
C LYS A 492 -19.55 17.42 -4.24
N ALA A 493 -20.83 17.62 -4.48
CA ALA A 493 -21.86 16.65 -4.13
C ALA A 493 -21.70 15.32 -4.87
N LEU A 494 -21.22 15.37 -6.11
CA LEU A 494 -20.89 14.21 -6.93
C LEU A 494 -19.54 13.53 -6.53
N GLY A 495 -18.78 14.07 -5.56
CA GLY A 495 -17.55 13.48 -5.02
C GLY A 495 -16.25 14.00 -5.64
N LEU A 496 -16.29 14.92 -6.60
CA LEU A 496 -15.10 15.47 -7.25
C LEU A 496 -14.34 16.40 -6.28
N GLY A 497 -13.03 16.13 -6.08
CA GLY A 497 -12.18 16.87 -5.15
C GLY A 497 -12.54 16.69 -3.68
N GLU A 498 -13.22 15.61 -3.34
CA GLU A 498 -13.58 15.22 -1.97
C GLU A 498 -12.93 13.89 -1.64
N PRO A 499 -12.67 13.58 -0.35
CA PRO A 499 -12.23 12.25 0.05
C PRO A 499 -13.21 11.17 -0.41
N THR A 500 -12.68 10.08 -0.96
CA THR A 500 -13.50 8.93 -1.39
C THR A 500 -13.90 8.07 -0.21
N GLY A 501 -13.10 8.12 0.86
CA GLY A 501 -13.26 7.33 2.08
C GLY A 501 -12.67 5.94 1.99
N ILE A 502 -11.92 5.66 0.92
CA ILE A 502 -11.20 4.40 0.74
C ILE A 502 -10.17 4.19 1.87
N GLU A 503 -9.82 2.96 2.17
CA GLU A 503 -8.89 2.60 3.24
C GLU A 503 -7.43 2.90 2.89
N LEU A 504 -7.12 3.05 1.60
CA LEU A 504 -5.78 3.38 1.11
C LEU A 504 -5.51 4.89 1.16
N ASP A 505 -4.24 5.26 1.22
CA ASP A 505 -3.83 6.65 1.09
C ASP A 505 -4.18 7.22 -0.28
N GLU A 506 -4.78 8.41 -0.30
CA GLU A 506 -5.26 9.05 -1.52
C GLU A 506 -4.87 10.53 -1.60
N THR A 507 -4.51 10.97 -2.80
CA THR A 507 -4.31 12.37 -3.12
C THR A 507 -5.67 13.01 -3.44
N LEU A 508 -5.97 14.14 -2.80
CA LEU A 508 -7.16 14.93 -3.14
C LEU A 508 -6.90 15.75 -4.39
N GLY A 509 -7.86 15.72 -5.30
CA GLY A 509 -7.86 16.58 -6.49
C GLY A 509 -8.35 18.00 -6.18
N TYR A 510 -8.46 18.80 -7.23
CA TYR A 510 -8.90 20.18 -7.14
C TYR A 510 -10.11 20.43 -8.03
N ARG A 511 -11.12 21.14 -7.53
CA ARG A 511 -12.18 21.74 -8.34
C ARG A 511 -11.75 23.12 -8.80
N ALA A 512 -12.06 23.48 -10.05
CA ALA A 512 -11.81 24.81 -10.58
C ALA A 512 -12.77 25.83 -9.96
N ASN A 513 -12.31 26.51 -8.92
CA ASN A 513 -13.04 27.53 -8.20
C ASN A 513 -12.12 28.64 -7.69
N GLU A 514 -12.69 29.64 -7.00
CA GLU A 514 -11.94 30.79 -6.48
C GLU A 514 -10.91 30.37 -5.39
N GLU A 515 -11.25 29.40 -4.56
CA GLU A 515 -10.39 28.91 -3.48
C GLU A 515 -9.15 28.21 -4.04
N THR A 516 -9.34 27.33 -5.02
CA THR A 516 -8.25 26.64 -5.72
C THR A 516 -7.31 27.62 -6.44
N LYS A 517 -7.87 28.63 -7.12
CA LYS A 517 -7.04 29.68 -7.76
C LYS A 517 -6.20 30.44 -6.73
N LYS A 518 -6.79 30.81 -5.60
CA LYS A 518 -6.06 31.47 -4.51
C LYS A 518 -4.99 30.57 -3.90
N LEU A 519 -5.27 29.26 -3.75
CA LEU A 519 -4.32 28.28 -3.22
C LEU A 519 -3.11 28.13 -4.16
N LEU A 520 -3.35 27.92 -5.45
CA LEU A 520 -2.29 27.60 -6.41
C LEU A 520 -1.50 28.84 -6.87
N TYR A 521 -2.15 30.01 -6.93
CA TYR A 521 -1.59 31.21 -7.55
C TYR A 521 -1.54 32.44 -6.62
N ALA A 522 -1.46 32.20 -5.29
CA ALA A 522 -1.40 33.26 -4.30
C ALA A 522 -0.36 34.33 -4.65
N GLY A 523 -0.79 35.62 -4.61
CA GLY A 523 0.07 36.77 -4.89
C GLY A 523 0.35 37.00 -6.38
N THR A 524 -0.27 36.26 -7.29
CA THR A 524 -0.17 36.49 -8.74
C THR A 524 -1.48 37.01 -9.34
N ILE A 525 -1.42 37.51 -10.58
CA ILE A 525 -2.61 37.96 -11.34
C ILE A 525 -3.55 36.76 -11.65
N ASN A 526 -3.05 35.52 -11.61
CA ASN A 526 -3.83 34.33 -11.91
C ASN A 526 -4.64 33.81 -10.71
N ALA A 527 -4.54 34.45 -9.54
CA ALA A 527 -5.31 34.07 -8.35
C ALA A 527 -6.82 34.41 -8.45
N GLY A 528 -7.24 35.15 -9.46
CA GLY A 528 -8.65 35.46 -9.70
C GLY A 528 -9.37 34.35 -10.47
N PHE A 529 -10.64 34.11 -10.13
CA PHE A 529 -11.52 33.19 -10.87
C PHE A 529 -12.55 34.01 -11.66
N TYR A 530 -12.41 34.03 -12.98
CA TYR A 530 -13.18 34.87 -13.88
C TYR A 530 -14.19 34.05 -14.70
N THR A 531 -15.07 34.72 -15.43
CA THR A 531 -16.06 34.09 -16.33
C THR A 531 -15.42 33.09 -17.30
N GLY A 532 -14.26 33.43 -17.88
CA GLY A 532 -13.53 32.53 -18.77
C GLY A 532 -13.10 31.23 -18.09
N ASN A 533 -12.64 31.29 -16.82
CA ASN A 533 -12.29 30.12 -16.05
C ASN A 533 -13.50 29.20 -15.83
N ARG A 534 -14.66 29.78 -15.42
CA ARG A 534 -15.90 29.02 -15.24
C ARG A 534 -16.36 28.33 -16.53
N ILE A 535 -16.28 29.02 -17.67
CA ILE A 535 -16.63 28.46 -18.97
C ILE A 535 -15.71 27.31 -19.35
N LEU A 536 -14.41 27.41 -19.10
CA LEU A 536 -13.47 26.30 -19.33
C LEU A 536 -13.66 25.17 -18.31
N ALA A 537 -13.92 25.51 -17.05
CA ALA A 537 -14.21 24.53 -16.01
C ALA A 537 -15.45 23.67 -16.36
N SER A 538 -16.45 24.24 -17.03
CA SER A 538 -17.67 23.54 -17.44
C SER A 538 -17.45 22.40 -18.46
N ILE A 539 -16.30 22.34 -19.08
CA ILE A 539 -15.89 21.23 -19.95
C ILE A 539 -14.75 20.38 -19.33
N GLY A 540 -14.51 20.52 -18.03
CA GLY A 540 -13.50 19.77 -17.30
C GLY A 540 -12.07 20.22 -17.56
N GLN A 541 -11.88 21.49 -17.91
CA GLN A 541 -10.59 22.15 -18.09
C GLN A 541 -10.35 23.15 -16.95
N ASP A 542 -9.47 24.12 -17.14
CA ASP A 542 -8.98 25.05 -16.13
C ASP A 542 -8.24 24.28 -15.01
N GLU A 543 -8.55 24.52 -13.73
CA GLU A 543 -7.87 23.87 -12.59
C GLU A 543 -8.55 22.59 -12.11
N ASN A 544 -9.53 22.04 -12.84
CA ASN A 544 -10.08 20.74 -12.50
C ASN A 544 -9.02 19.64 -12.63
N ARG A 545 -8.74 18.96 -11.52
CA ARG A 545 -7.81 17.82 -11.43
C ARG A 545 -8.38 16.80 -10.45
N PHE A 546 -8.58 15.57 -10.91
CA PHE A 546 -9.14 14.50 -10.07
C PHE A 546 -8.39 13.19 -10.30
N THR A 547 -8.27 12.39 -9.26
CA THR A 547 -7.70 11.05 -9.39
C THR A 547 -8.69 10.12 -10.09
N PRO A 548 -8.23 9.05 -10.76
CA PRO A 548 -9.10 8.02 -11.30
C PRO A 548 -10.06 7.44 -10.25
N MET A 549 -9.63 7.31 -9.00
CA MET A 549 -10.49 6.87 -7.90
C MET A 549 -11.61 7.87 -7.61
N GLN A 550 -11.34 9.18 -7.55
CA GLN A 550 -12.38 10.19 -7.42
C GLN A 550 -13.35 10.19 -8.61
N MET A 551 -12.82 9.99 -9.82
CA MET A 551 -13.65 9.86 -11.02
C MET A 551 -14.52 8.60 -10.99
N ALA A 552 -14.07 7.49 -10.35
CA ALA A 552 -14.90 6.30 -10.16
C ALA A 552 -16.05 6.56 -9.20
N VAL A 553 -15.80 7.23 -8.07
CA VAL A 553 -16.86 7.68 -7.15
C VAL A 553 -17.85 8.61 -7.84
N TYR A 554 -17.34 9.56 -8.63
CA TYR A 554 -18.18 10.45 -9.45
C TYR A 554 -19.06 9.67 -10.43
N THR A 555 -18.48 8.75 -11.19
CA THR A 555 -19.21 7.94 -12.19
C THR A 555 -20.24 7.03 -11.53
N SER A 556 -19.88 6.40 -10.40
CA SER A 556 -20.81 5.61 -9.59
C SER A 556 -21.96 6.47 -9.04
N THR A 557 -21.67 7.71 -8.61
CA THR A 557 -22.70 8.65 -8.11
C THR A 557 -23.65 9.10 -9.24
N LEU A 558 -23.15 9.31 -10.46
CA LEU A 558 -23.98 9.54 -11.63
C LEU A 558 -24.91 8.35 -11.89
N ALA A 559 -24.37 7.14 -11.91
CA ALA A 559 -25.09 5.90 -12.12
C ALA A 559 -26.16 5.66 -11.01
N ASN A 560 -25.88 6.06 -9.78
CA ASN A 560 -26.76 5.91 -8.61
C ASN A 560 -27.70 7.10 -8.36
N GLN A 561 -27.99 7.88 -9.41
CA GLN A 561 -28.92 9.03 -9.37
C GLN A 561 -28.59 10.02 -8.23
N GLY A 562 -27.30 10.38 -8.08
CA GLY A 562 -26.85 11.36 -7.11
C GLY A 562 -26.57 10.81 -5.70
N LYS A 563 -26.75 9.53 -5.44
CA LYS A 563 -26.40 8.89 -4.16
C LYS A 563 -24.93 8.50 -4.14
N ARG A 564 -24.13 9.20 -3.37
CA ARG A 564 -22.69 8.95 -3.23
C ARG A 564 -22.42 7.95 -2.11
N MET A 565 -21.92 6.78 -2.48
CA MET A 565 -21.48 5.76 -1.53
C MET A 565 -20.01 6.01 -1.12
N LYS A 566 -19.63 5.60 0.10
CA LYS A 566 -18.25 5.51 0.52
C LYS A 566 -17.55 4.43 -0.30
N ALA A 567 -16.42 4.74 -0.89
CA ALA A 567 -15.59 3.74 -1.54
C ALA A 567 -14.94 2.83 -0.48
N THR A 568 -14.80 1.53 -0.77
CA THR A 568 -14.20 0.57 0.15
C THR A 568 -13.60 -0.62 -0.60
N PHE A 569 -12.47 -1.12 -0.07
CA PHE A 569 -11.92 -2.43 -0.39
C PHE A 569 -12.21 -3.47 0.70
N LEU A 570 -12.67 -3.04 1.88
CA LEU A 570 -12.95 -3.96 2.97
C LEU A 570 -14.34 -4.54 2.83
N SER A 571 -14.43 -5.87 2.74
CA SER A 571 -15.68 -6.61 2.82
C SER A 571 -15.95 -7.06 4.25
N ARG A 572 -15.08 -7.92 4.80
CA ARG A 572 -15.19 -8.40 6.17
C ARG A 572 -13.83 -8.84 6.72
N VAL A 573 -13.76 -8.98 8.03
CA VAL A 573 -12.61 -9.54 8.75
C VAL A 573 -13.06 -10.78 9.50
N VAL A 574 -12.34 -11.88 9.34
CA VAL A 574 -12.62 -13.14 10.03
C VAL A 574 -11.40 -13.58 10.85
N SER A 575 -11.63 -14.41 11.87
CA SER A 575 -10.52 -14.96 12.66
C SER A 575 -9.55 -15.76 11.78
N SER A 576 -8.29 -15.91 12.25
CA SER A 576 -7.24 -16.63 11.53
C SER A 576 -7.59 -18.07 11.13
N ASP A 577 -8.48 -18.71 11.89
CA ASP A 577 -9.00 -20.05 11.64
C ASP A 577 -10.33 -20.07 10.85
N TYR A 578 -10.77 -18.93 10.34
CA TYR A 578 -12.03 -18.73 9.62
C TYR A 578 -13.30 -19.08 10.40
N SER A 579 -13.21 -19.32 11.71
CA SER A 579 -14.34 -19.83 12.52
C SER A 579 -15.31 -18.75 12.98
N SER A 580 -14.87 -17.48 13.03
CA SER A 580 -15.69 -16.38 13.56
C SER A 580 -15.52 -15.09 12.77
N LEU A 581 -16.63 -14.36 12.63
CA LEU A 581 -16.68 -13.02 12.08
C LEU A 581 -16.16 -12.03 13.13
N VAL A 582 -15.19 -11.22 12.78
CA VAL A 582 -14.60 -10.16 13.62
C VAL A 582 -15.22 -8.80 13.28
N TYR A 583 -15.37 -8.51 12.01
CA TYR A 583 -15.93 -7.28 11.49
C TYR A 583 -16.61 -7.53 10.14
N GLU A 584 -17.72 -6.86 9.86
CA GLU A 584 -18.39 -6.85 8.56
C GLU A 584 -18.62 -5.40 8.15
N ASN A 585 -18.21 -5.06 6.94
CA ASN A 585 -18.39 -3.72 6.42
C ASN A 585 -19.77 -3.59 5.78
N GLU A 586 -20.51 -2.55 6.16
CA GLU A 586 -21.81 -2.25 5.57
C GLU A 586 -21.70 -1.07 4.59
N PRO A 587 -22.39 -1.13 3.43
CA PRO A 587 -22.42 -0.02 2.49
C PRO A 587 -22.85 1.28 3.16
N LYS A 588 -22.06 2.35 3.01
CA LYS A 588 -22.30 3.63 3.66
C LYS A 588 -22.62 4.73 2.65
N LEU A 589 -23.84 5.28 2.74
CA LEU A 589 -24.23 6.50 2.02
C LEU A 589 -23.54 7.71 2.64
N VAL A 590 -22.75 8.45 1.84
CA VAL A 590 -22.01 9.64 2.28
C VAL A 590 -22.85 10.90 2.11
N SER A 591 -23.48 11.04 0.94
CA SER A 591 -24.31 12.21 0.60
C SER A 591 -25.28 11.88 -0.53
N THR A 592 -26.31 12.71 -0.69
CA THR A 592 -27.25 12.63 -1.80
C THR A 592 -27.35 14.01 -2.45
N LEU A 593 -27.14 14.06 -3.75
CA LEU A 593 -27.56 15.17 -4.59
C LEU A 593 -28.94 14.84 -5.16
N GLU A 594 -29.94 15.62 -4.83
CA GLU A 594 -31.29 15.40 -5.33
C GLU A 594 -31.35 15.63 -6.85
N ILE A 595 -31.48 14.56 -7.60
CA ILE A 595 -31.58 14.55 -9.07
C ILE A 595 -32.97 14.02 -9.45
N SER A 596 -33.79 14.87 -10.11
CA SER A 596 -35.11 14.44 -10.59
C SER A 596 -34.96 13.39 -11.70
N ASP A 597 -36.02 12.58 -11.90
CA ASP A 597 -36.06 11.58 -12.97
C ASP A 597 -35.82 12.16 -14.36
N ASP A 598 -36.30 13.38 -14.62
CA ASP A 598 -36.10 14.04 -15.91
C ASP A 598 -34.64 14.43 -16.13
N VAL A 599 -33.95 14.92 -15.09
CA VAL A 599 -32.52 15.22 -15.15
C VAL A 599 -31.73 13.92 -15.33
N TYR A 600 -32.02 12.89 -14.53
CA TYR A 600 -31.39 11.57 -14.63
C TYR A 600 -31.53 10.98 -16.04
N LYS A 601 -32.74 10.87 -16.54
CA LYS A 601 -33.01 10.36 -17.90
C LYS A 601 -32.30 11.16 -18.98
N THR A 602 -32.26 12.50 -18.84
CA THR A 602 -31.65 13.35 -19.88
C THR A 602 -30.16 13.05 -20.03
N TYR A 603 -29.39 12.99 -18.93
CA TYR A 603 -27.95 12.73 -19.07
C TYR A 603 -27.66 11.26 -19.35
N VAL A 604 -28.39 10.31 -18.80
CA VAL A 604 -28.20 8.87 -19.05
C VAL A 604 -28.46 8.56 -20.52
N GLU A 605 -29.58 9.03 -21.10
CA GLU A 605 -29.86 8.84 -22.53
C GLU A 605 -28.80 9.50 -23.41
N GLY A 606 -28.34 10.69 -23.07
CA GLY A 606 -27.21 11.32 -23.77
C GLY A 606 -25.92 10.49 -23.67
N MET A 607 -25.61 9.93 -22.50
CA MET A 607 -24.46 9.03 -22.32
C MET A 607 -24.62 7.70 -23.05
N LYS A 608 -25.82 7.13 -23.16
CA LYS A 608 -26.09 5.95 -23.98
C LYS A 608 -25.82 6.22 -25.46
N GLN A 609 -26.20 7.41 -25.94
CA GLN A 609 -25.96 7.82 -27.34
C GLN A 609 -24.47 7.97 -27.68
N VAL A 610 -23.58 8.15 -26.70
CA VAL A 610 -22.10 8.10 -26.94
C VAL A 610 -21.67 6.78 -27.57
N ILE A 611 -22.40 5.69 -27.29
CA ILE A 611 -22.14 4.34 -27.84
C ILE A 611 -23.12 4.01 -28.94
N SER A 612 -24.42 4.17 -28.72
CA SER A 612 -25.48 3.74 -29.64
C SER A 612 -25.79 4.74 -30.76
N GLY A 613 -25.49 6.03 -30.55
CA GLY A 613 -25.82 7.10 -31.51
C GLY A 613 -24.98 7.03 -32.78
N THR A 614 -25.52 7.57 -33.87
CA THR A 614 -24.86 7.53 -35.20
C THR A 614 -23.55 8.33 -35.27
N GLN A 615 -23.38 9.29 -34.34
CA GLN A 615 -22.20 10.14 -34.23
C GLN A 615 -21.53 9.96 -32.85
N GLY A 616 -21.86 8.90 -32.15
CA GLY A 616 -21.35 8.61 -30.80
C GLY A 616 -19.82 8.45 -30.79
N THR A 617 -19.17 9.14 -29.86
CA THR A 617 -17.70 9.23 -29.79
C THR A 617 -17.01 7.92 -29.39
N ALA A 618 -17.73 6.92 -28.86
CA ALA A 618 -17.23 5.60 -28.50
C ALA A 618 -17.94 4.45 -29.25
N ARG A 619 -18.71 4.75 -30.29
CA ARG A 619 -19.53 3.79 -31.00
C ARG A 619 -18.74 2.60 -31.55
N GLU A 620 -17.64 2.84 -32.20
CA GLU A 620 -16.86 1.76 -32.83
C GLU A 620 -16.09 0.96 -31.78
N THR A 621 -15.56 1.60 -30.76
CA THR A 621 -14.78 0.98 -29.69
C THR A 621 -15.63 0.01 -28.84
N MET A 622 -16.87 0.43 -28.52
CA MET A 622 -17.77 -0.34 -27.65
C MET A 622 -18.75 -1.24 -28.43
N ARG A 623 -18.51 -1.41 -29.72
CA ARG A 623 -19.39 -2.20 -30.60
C ARG A 623 -19.38 -3.68 -30.20
N GLY A 624 -20.57 -4.30 -30.20
CA GLY A 624 -20.75 -5.74 -29.98
C GLY A 624 -21.03 -6.14 -28.55
N LEU A 625 -21.13 -5.21 -27.61
CA LEU A 625 -21.63 -5.51 -26.26
C LEU A 625 -23.12 -5.85 -26.27
N ASP A 626 -23.49 -6.89 -25.56
CA ASP A 626 -24.89 -7.32 -25.40
C ASP A 626 -25.63 -6.52 -24.33
N VAL A 627 -24.90 -5.82 -23.45
CA VAL A 627 -25.44 -4.97 -22.39
C VAL A 627 -25.44 -3.49 -22.82
N ALA A 628 -26.51 -2.76 -22.48
CA ALA A 628 -26.59 -1.33 -22.72
C ALA A 628 -25.64 -0.58 -21.77
N VAL A 629 -24.78 0.28 -22.31
CA VAL A 629 -23.81 1.04 -21.54
C VAL A 629 -24.02 2.54 -21.73
N ALA A 630 -23.95 3.29 -20.63
CA ALA A 630 -23.91 4.76 -20.64
C ALA A 630 -22.44 5.20 -20.44
N ALA A 631 -21.90 5.99 -21.35
CA ALA A 631 -20.49 6.37 -21.35
C ALA A 631 -20.23 7.84 -21.65
N LYS A 632 -19.03 8.29 -21.35
CA LYS A 632 -18.52 9.60 -21.79
C LYS A 632 -17.01 9.53 -22.05
N THR A 633 -16.61 9.91 -23.27
CA THR A 633 -15.21 10.09 -23.64
C THR A 633 -14.71 11.45 -23.18
N GLY A 634 -13.48 11.51 -22.70
CA GLY A 634 -12.75 12.73 -22.36
C GLY A 634 -11.45 12.82 -23.15
N THR A 635 -11.11 14.02 -23.58
CA THR A 635 -9.77 14.41 -24.04
C THR A 635 -9.40 15.65 -23.26
N ALA A 636 -8.32 15.59 -22.52
CA ALA A 636 -7.90 16.67 -21.67
C ALA A 636 -6.62 17.29 -22.20
N GLN A 637 -6.72 18.53 -22.66
CA GLN A 637 -5.58 19.27 -23.17
C GLN A 637 -4.61 19.59 -22.05
N THR A 638 -3.35 19.15 -22.21
CA THR A 638 -2.29 19.38 -21.23
C THR A 638 -1.64 20.76 -21.38
N GLY A 639 -1.72 21.37 -22.56
CA GLY A 639 -0.97 22.57 -22.90
C GLY A 639 0.55 22.35 -22.98
N MET A 640 1.00 21.12 -22.83
CA MET A 640 2.40 20.69 -22.96
C MET A 640 2.67 20.08 -24.35
N GLN A 641 3.93 19.85 -24.66
CA GLN A 641 4.30 19.14 -25.88
C GLN A 641 3.94 17.65 -25.74
N GLY A 642 3.39 17.07 -26.80
CA GLY A 642 2.96 15.68 -26.84
C GLY A 642 1.46 15.53 -26.99
N SER A 643 0.97 14.29 -26.84
CA SER A 643 -0.43 13.96 -26.94
C SER A 643 -1.23 14.45 -25.74
N ASP A 644 -2.51 14.70 -25.92
CA ASP A 644 -3.45 15.02 -24.85
C ASP A 644 -3.72 13.77 -23.97
N HIS A 645 -4.18 13.97 -22.74
CA HIS A 645 -4.63 12.87 -21.90
C HIS A 645 -5.98 12.32 -22.38
N GLY A 646 -6.15 11.00 -22.31
CA GLY A 646 -7.41 10.32 -22.54
C GLY A 646 -8.14 10.02 -21.23
N ALA A 647 -9.47 10.13 -21.24
CA ALA A 647 -10.33 9.67 -20.15
C ALA A 647 -11.57 8.97 -20.74
N PHE A 648 -11.98 7.90 -20.08
CA PHE A 648 -13.20 7.18 -20.42
C PHE A 648 -13.94 6.84 -19.12
N ILE A 649 -15.21 7.21 -19.05
CA ILE A 649 -16.09 6.83 -17.94
C ILE A 649 -17.31 6.12 -18.49
N CYS A 650 -17.76 5.07 -17.81
CA CYS A 650 -19.02 4.41 -18.15
C CYS A 650 -19.63 3.70 -16.95
N PHE A 651 -20.89 3.33 -17.10
CA PHE A 651 -21.58 2.42 -16.18
C PHE A 651 -22.50 1.47 -16.95
N ALA A 652 -22.65 0.28 -16.43
CA ALA A 652 -23.41 -0.81 -17.03
C ALA A 652 -24.17 -1.63 -15.95
N PRO A 653 -25.37 -2.18 -16.25
CA PRO A 653 -26.24 -1.80 -17.37
C PRO A 653 -26.69 -0.34 -17.26
N ALA A 654 -26.96 0.34 -18.38
CA ALA A 654 -27.33 1.75 -18.35
C ALA A 654 -28.68 2.03 -17.65
N ASP A 655 -29.61 1.06 -17.67
CA ASP A 655 -30.97 1.20 -17.15
C ASP A 655 -31.11 0.77 -15.67
N ASP A 656 -30.26 -0.16 -15.18
CA ASP A 656 -30.12 -0.52 -13.75
C ASP A 656 -28.63 -0.76 -13.45
N PRO A 657 -27.89 0.31 -13.19
CA PRO A 657 -26.44 0.25 -13.09
C PRO A 657 -25.94 -0.64 -11.93
N GLU A 658 -25.04 -1.56 -12.27
CA GLU A 658 -24.34 -2.44 -11.32
C GLU A 658 -22.92 -1.99 -11.12
N ILE A 659 -22.17 -1.74 -12.22
CA ILE A 659 -20.77 -1.33 -12.19
C ILE A 659 -20.53 0.02 -12.87
N ALA A 660 -19.60 0.78 -12.31
CA ALA A 660 -19.03 2.00 -12.89
C ALA A 660 -17.56 1.78 -13.16
N ILE A 661 -17.08 2.18 -14.35
CA ILE A 661 -15.71 1.98 -14.80
C ILE A 661 -15.14 3.32 -15.23
N VAL A 662 -13.92 3.59 -14.79
CA VAL A 662 -13.13 4.74 -15.20
C VAL A 662 -11.78 4.28 -15.72
N VAL A 663 -11.41 4.73 -16.91
CA VAL A 663 -10.08 4.50 -17.47
C VAL A 663 -9.44 5.83 -17.80
N TYR A 664 -8.21 6.02 -17.37
CA TYR A 664 -7.44 7.23 -17.63
C TYR A 664 -6.06 6.86 -18.22
N GLY A 665 -5.63 7.60 -19.27
CA GLY A 665 -4.33 7.39 -19.90
C GLY A 665 -3.57 8.70 -20.08
N GLU A 666 -2.36 8.75 -19.53
CA GLU A 666 -1.40 9.84 -19.69
C GLU A 666 -0.95 9.91 -21.14
N LYS A 667 -1.21 11.02 -21.85
CA LYS A 667 -0.86 11.18 -23.26
C LYS A 667 -1.47 10.13 -24.21
N ALA A 668 -2.58 9.52 -23.83
CA ALA A 668 -3.25 8.50 -24.64
C ALA A 668 -4.08 9.09 -25.81
N ALA A 669 -3.97 10.39 -26.06
CA ALA A 669 -4.61 11.19 -27.09
C ALA A 669 -6.16 11.22 -27.00
N HIS A 670 -6.81 10.04 -27.09
CA HIS A 670 -8.27 9.95 -27.18
C HIS A 670 -8.86 9.02 -26.13
N GLY A 671 -9.81 9.52 -25.35
CA GLY A 671 -10.54 8.67 -24.39
C GLY A 671 -11.34 7.52 -25.05
N SER A 672 -11.72 7.65 -26.30
CA SER A 672 -12.41 6.57 -27.03
C SER A 672 -11.59 5.29 -27.12
N THR A 673 -10.27 5.37 -27.31
CA THR A 673 -9.37 4.20 -27.37
C THR A 673 -9.36 3.44 -26.05
N LEU A 674 -9.39 4.16 -24.93
CA LEU A 674 -9.44 3.58 -23.58
C LEU A 674 -10.76 2.84 -23.29
N GLY A 675 -11.80 3.08 -24.08
CA GLY A 675 -13.05 2.32 -24.03
C GLY A 675 -12.87 0.81 -24.26
N GLN A 676 -11.78 0.38 -24.95
CA GLN A 676 -11.47 -1.05 -25.12
C GLN A 676 -11.20 -1.74 -23.78
N VAL A 677 -10.52 -1.06 -22.84
CA VAL A 677 -10.30 -1.56 -21.49
C VAL A 677 -11.64 -1.77 -20.77
N ALA A 678 -12.51 -0.74 -20.80
CA ALA A 678 -13.83 -0.84 -20.19
C ALA A 678 -14.69 -1.94 -20.82
N LYS A 679 -14.58 -2.14 -22.15
CA LYS A 679 -15.28 -3.20 -22.88
C LYS A 679 -14.85 -4.57 -22.39
N ALA A 680 -13.56 -4.85 -22.30
CA ALA A 680 -13.05 -6.13 -21.81
C ALA A 680 -13.53 -6.45 -20.39
N ILE A 681 -13.53 -5.45 -19.50
CA ILE A 681 -14.02 -5.59 -18.14
C ILE A 681 -15.53 -5.89 -18.11
N ILE A 682 -16.33 -5.21 -18.93
CA ILE A 682 -17.78 -5.42 -19.04
C ILE A 682 -18.08 -6.84 -19.54
N GLU A 683 -17.36 -7.33 -20.53
CA GLU A 683 -17.48 -8.69 -21.07
C GLU A 683 -17.19 -9.71 -19.96
N VAL A 684 -16.10 -9.58 -19.22
CA VAL A 684 -15.78 -10.49 -18.10
C VAL A 684 -16.84 -10.43 -16.99
N TYR A 685 -17.35 -9.23 -16.65
CA TYR A 685 -18.31 -9.10 -15.57
C TYR A 685 -19.69 -9.71 -15.89
N PHE A 686 -20.19 -9.54 -17.12
CA PHE A 686 -21.55 -9.97 -17.48
C PHE A 686 -21.60 -11.33 -18.20
N ASP A 687 -20.57 -11.69 -18.99
CA ASP A 687 -20.59 -12.92 -19.75
C ASP A 687 -20.08 -14.12 -18.93
N GLY A 688 -19.39 -13.87 -17.82
CA GLY A 688 -18.93 -14.88 -16.86
C GLY A 688 -18.14 -15.99 -17.54
N ASP A 689 -16.89 -15.78 -17.90
CA ASP A 689 -16.13 -16.83 -18.53
C ASP A 689 -15.65 -17.85 -17.49
N ASP A 690 -16.19 -19.09 -17.60
CA ASP A 690 -15.76 -20.27 -16.85
C ASP A 690 -14.33 -20.75 -17.22
N GLU A 691 -13.62 -20.03 -18.10
CA GLU A 691 -12.27 -20.38 -18.59
C GLU A 691 -11.24 -19.25 -18.49
N ILE A 692 -11.12 -18.58 -17.35
CA ILE A 692 -9.87 -17.88 -17.02
C ILE A 692 -8.98 -18.91 -16.31
N GLY A 693 -7.85 -19.23 -16.96
CA GLY A 693 -6.99 -20.38 -16.71
C GLY A 693 -6.75 -20.70 -15.25
N GLU A 694 -6.77 -21.99 -14.94
CA GLU A 694 -6.42 -22.56 -13.64
C GLU A 694 -5.27 -21.79 -13.00
N VAL A 695 -5.60 -21.05 -11.94
CA VAL A 695 -4.59 -20.66 -10.94
C VAL A 695 -4.06 -22.00 -10.42
N ALA A 696 -2.79 -22.27 -10.68
CA ALA A 696 -2.16 -23.50 -10.23
C ALA A 696 -2.17 -23.50 -8.70
N TYR A 697 -3.21 -24.10 -8.13
CA TYR A 697 -3.22 -24.43 -6.73
C TYR A 697 -2.11 -25.48 -6.51
N VAL A 698 -1.06 -25.09 -5.84
CA VAL A 698 -0.18 -26.07 -5.20
C VAL A 698 -1.01 -26.70 -4.10
N GLU A 699 -1.54 -27.90 -4.38
CA GLU A 699 -2.15 -28.74 -3.36
C GLU A 699 -1.14 -28.88 -2.21
N ASN A 700 -1.47 -28.26 -1.08
CA ASN A 700 -0.77 -28.55 0.17
C ASN A 700 -1.03 -30.02 0.49
N ALA A 701 -0.09 -30.88 0.10
CA ALA A 701 -0.03 -32.24 0.59
C ALA A 701 0.27 -32.21 2.09
N MET A 702 -0.79 -32.08 2.89
CA MET A 702 -0.74 -32.54 4.27
C MET A 702 -0.94 -34.04 4.26
N GLY A 703 0.18 -34.78 4.33
CA GLY A 703 0.29 -36.17 4.64
C GLY A 703 1.25 -36.34 5.80
#